data_1e74556c4f221fc5314b5ee9ea6f6fc5
#
_entry.id   1e74556c4f221fc5314b5ee9ea6f6fc5
#
_cell.length_a   1.000
_cell.length_b   1.000
_cell.length_c   1.000
_cell.angle_alpha   90.00
_cell.angle_beta   90.00
_cell.angle_gamma   90.00
#
_symmetry.space_group_name_H-M   'P 1'
#
loop_
_entity.id
_entity.type
_entity.pdbx_description
1 polymer ?
#
loop_
_entity_poly.entity_id
_entity_poly.type
_entity_poly.pdbx_seq_one_letter_code
_entity_poly.pdbx_strand_id
1 'polypeptide(L)'
;MKQVLQSLKTGATELADIPCPAPGPGQLLIRTSKSLVSAGTERMMVEFGQAGWIEKARSQPDKVKMVIDKIKTDGLLPTIEAVQNKLDQPLALGYCNVGIALECGSHVAGFSAGDRIASNGKHAQMVCVPANLCAKIPETVSDDEAAFTVIAAIALQGIRLANPTLGETVVVTGLGLIGLIAVQLLKANGCRVIGIDVDPLKLNLAKQFGAEVIDVSNGQNPVEPAINYSRGRGVDAVIITASSQSNDLVHQAALMSRKRGRIILVGVVDLELSRADFYEKELSFQVSCSYGPGRYDASYEERGNDYPIGFVRWTEQRNFEAVLDMMASGRLDVKSLISHRYLLENANQAYELITSDEPSLGILFEYPVSSELSDAALKNNQIQLASPSTQALASTSPEKASVGFIGSGSYAVSVLIPAFQKAGATLQAIASRAGVSSVYAGKKFGFKTAASNPDIVIQNPQINTIAIATQHDSHAKYVEAALHAGKNIFVEKPLCLNLEQLEQIGSLYRGLDVTKRPHLMVGFNRRFAPQIQKIKSLIKDINTPKSFVMTVNAGRIDGSHWTQDGQVGGGRIIGEACHFIDLMRYLAGAQIIEHSVQSMSAPGSAAPADSVMIGLKFADGSIASIQYLANGSKAFPKERLDIFCGGKILSLDNFRKLRAYGWPGFKGMNLFRQDKGQQACAQAFINSIEQGLPTPIPFDQIEEVSRVTIEIAQEAH
;
A
#
# COMPACT_ATOMS: atom_id res chain seq x y z
N MET A 1 -21.14 1.63 -5.84
CA MET A 1 -20.96 3.04 -5.49
C MET A 1 -19.99 3.72 -6.45
N LYS A 2 -20.00 5.05 -6.54
CA LYS A 2 -19.11 5.82 -7.41
C LYS A 2 -17.89 6.36 -6.65
N GLN A 3 -16.72 6.39 -7.32
CA GLN A 3 -15.47 6.92 -6.80
C GLN A 3 -14.66 7.58 -7.91
N VAL A 4 -13.98 8.69 -7.59
CA VAL A 4 -13.10 9.40 -8.53
C VAL A 4 -11.73 8.70 -8.58
N LEU A 5 -11.32 8.34 -9.77
CA LEU A 5 -10.05 7.63 -10.04
C LEU A 5 -9.23 8.40 -11.07
N GLN A 6 -7.91 8.38 -10.89
CA GLN A 6 -6.92 8.94 -11.80
C GLN A 6 -6.13 7.81 -12.48
N SER A 7 -6.12 7.79 -13.80
CA SER A 7 -5.23 6.92 -14.56
C SER A 7 -3.83 7.51 -14.61
N LEU A 8 -2.87 6.82 -14.00
CA LEU A 8 -1.46 7.24 -14.09
C LEU A 8 -0.83 6.99 -15.46
N LYS A 9 -1.49 6.22 -16.32
CA LYS A 9 -1.04 5.89 -17.67
C LYS A 9 -1.50 6.91 -18.71
N THR A 10 -2.78 7.27 -18.66
CA THR A 10 -3.41 8.16 -19.65
C THR A 10 -3.57 9.59 -19.17
N GLY A 11 -3.45 9.84 -17.85
CA GLY A 11 -3.73 11.13 -17.24
C GLY A 11 -5.23 11.46 -17.15
N ALA A 12 -6.12 10.54 -17.51
CA ALA A 12 -7.55 10.76 -17.43
C ALA A 12 -8.06 10.59 -15.99
N THR A 13 -8.93 11.51 -15.57
CA THR A 13 -9.72 11.37 -14.35
C THR A 13 -11.09 10.80 -14.73
N GLU A 14 -11.56 9.78 -14.03
CA GLU A 14 -12.85 9.14 -14.29
C GLU A 14 -13.65 8.92 -13.01
N LEU A 15 -14.96 8.96 -13.11
CA LEU A 15 -15.89 8.54 -12.08
C LEU A 15 -16.26 7.07 -12.32
N ALA A 16 -15.69 6.17 -11.53
CA ALA A 16 -15.82 4.73 -11.72
C ALA A 16 -16.85 4.11 -10.76
N ASP A 17 -17.59 3.12 -11.27
CA ASP A 17 -18.39 2.24 -10.41
C ASP A 17 -17.50 1.18 -9.79
N ILE A 18 -17.53 1.11 -8.45
CA ILE A 18 -16.79 0.13 -7.66
C ILE A 18 -17.68 -0.50 -6.59
N PRO A 19 -17.39 -1.73 -6.12
CA PRO A 19 -18.11 -2.31 -4.98
C PRO A 19 -17.85 -1.49 -3.71
N CYS A 20 -18.86 -1.39 -2.84
CA CYS A 20 -18.71 -0.72 -1.56
C CYS A 20 -17.65 -1.43 -0.71
N PRO A 21 -16.67 -0.72 -0.13
CA PRO A 21 -15.70 -1.33 0.75
C PRO A 21 -16.36 -1.85 2.03
N ALA A 22 -15.83 -2.93 2.60
CA ALA A 22 -16.26 -3.46 3.89
C ALA A 22 -15.31 -2.97 5.01
N PRO A 23 -15.84 -2.48 6.15
CA PRO A 23 -14.99 -2.01 7.25
C PRO A 23 -14.27 -3.19 7.90
N GLY A 24 -12.95 -3.06 8.01
CA GLY A 24 -12.10 -3.95 8.79
C GLY A 24 -12.06 -3.55 10.27
N PRO A 25 -11.31 -4.30 11.11
CA PRO A 25 -11.05 -3.90 12.49
C PRO A 25 -10.45 -2.48 12.54
N GLY A 26 -10.90 -1.66 13.48
CA GLY A 26 -10.42 -0.30 13.65
C GLY A 26 -10.88 0.71 12.58
N GLN A 27 -11.81 0.34 11.68
CA GLN A 27 -12.27 1.20 10.58
C GLN A 27 -13.74 1.57 10.69
N LEU A 28 -14.09 2.75 10.17
CA LEU A 28 -15.47 3.20 10.00
C LEU A 28 -15.88 3.16 8.53
N LEU A 29 -17.08 2.67 8.25
CA LEU A 29 -17.75 2.88 6.97
C LEU A 29 -18.55 4.19 7.04
N ILE A 30 -18.16 5.16 6.22
CA ILE A 30 -18.74 6.50 6.20
C ILE A 30 -19.46 6.72 4.87
N ARG A 31 -20.72 7.14 4.95
CA ARG A 31 -21.44 7.69 3.81
C ARG A 31 -21.05 9.15 3.64
N THR A 32 -20.46 9.48 2.52
CA THR A 32 -19.98 10.83 2.22
C THR A 32 -21.14 11.78 1.95
N SER A 33 -21.09 12.96 2.56
CA SER A 33 -21.98 14.09 2.27
C SER A 33 -21.25 15.18 1.48
N LYS A 34 -20.00 15.44 1.81
CA LYS A 34 -19.14 16.44 1.15
C LYS A 34 -17.70 15.94 1.09
N SER A 35 -16.95 16.42 0.11
CA SER A 35 -15.49 16.30 0.12
C SER A 35 -14.84 17.51 -0.56
N LEU A 36 -13.65 17.89 -0.06
CA LEU A 36 -12.92 19.05 -0.55
C LEU A 36 -11.78 18.60 -1.47
N VAL A 37 -11.71 19.17 -2.66
CA VAL A 37 -10.58 18.99 -3.59
C VAL A 37 -9.41 19.85 -3.14
N SER A 38 -8.28 19.21 -2.94
CA SER A 38 -7.01 19.88 -2.62
C SER A 38 -6.31 20.29 -3.90
N ALA A 39 -6.61 21.49 -4.42
CA ALA A 39 -6.10 21.96 -5.70
C ALA A 39 -4.57 21.80 -5.84
N GLY A 40 -3.79 22.11 -4.80
CA GLY A 40 -2.32 21.99 -4.84
C GLY A 40 -1.82 20.55 -5.00
N THR A 41 -2.28 19.64 -4.14
CA THR A 41 -1.82 18.24 -4.13
C THR A 41 -2.41 17.44 -5.29
N GLU A 42 -3.70 17.61 -5.56
CA GLU A 42 -4.37 16.83 -6.60
C GLU A 42 -4.00 17.29 -8.00
N ARG A 43 -3.74 18.59 -8.22
CA ARG A 43 -3.15 19.11 -9.46
C ARG A 43 -1.81 18.36 -9.77
N MET A 44 -0.90 18.24 -8.80
CA MET A 44 0.36 17.52 -9.01
C MET A 44 0.13 16.05 -9.40
N MET A 45 -0.88 15.39 -8.83
CA MET A 45 -1.22 14.00 -9.19
C MET A 45 -1.76 13.89 -10.63
N VAL A 46 -2.61 14.83 -11.03
CA VAL A 46 -3.17 14.90 -12.39
C VAL A 46 -2.07 15.21 -13.41
N GLU A 47 -1.25 16.23 -13.17
CA GLU A 47 -0.12 16.60 -14.01
C GLU A 47 0.89 15.44 -14.13
N PHE A 48 1.22 14.77 -13.02
CA PHE A 48 2.04 13.55 -13.07
C PHE A 48 1.41 12.45 -13.95
N GLY A 49 0.10 12.26 -13.86
CA GLY A 49 -0.64 11.31 -14.71
C GLY A 49 -0.52 11.66 -16.20
N GLN A 50 -0.61 12.96 -16.53
CA GLN A 50 -0.54 13.48 -17.90
C GLN A 50 0.89 13.56 -18.46
N ALA A 51 1.90 13.64 -17.58
CA ALA A 51 3.30 13.77 -17.96
C ALA A 51 3.80 12.59 -18.83
N GLY A 52 4.73 12.87 -19.73
CA GLY A 52 5.41 11.86 -20.54
C GLY A 52 6.34 10.95 -19.71
N TRP A 53 6.75 9.81 -20.27
CA TRP A 53 7.61 8.82 -19.58
C TRP A 53 8.94 9.42 -19.08
N ILE A 54 9.55 10.32 -19.87
CA ILE A 54 10.82 10.97 -19.52
C ILE A 54 10.61 11.92 -18.33
N GLU A 55 9.52 12.64 -18.32
CA GLU A 55 9.17 13.60 -17.29
C GLU A 55 8.79 12.90 -15.98
N LYS A 56 8.00 11.82 -16.06
CA LYS A 56 7.74 10.92 -14.92
C LYS A 56 9.01 10.34 -14.33
N ALA A 57 9.99 9.98 -15.16
CA ALA A 57 11.28 9.48 -14.72
C ALA A 57 12.12 10.58 -14.01
N ARG A 58 12.12 11.79 -14.56
CA ARG A 58 12.86 12.93 -13.96
C ARG A 58 12.27 13.36 -12.61
N SER A 59 10.95 13.33 -12.46
CA SER A 59 10.28 13.70 -11.22
C SER A 59 10.44 12.68 -10.08
N GLN A 60 10.94 11.46 -10.37
CA GLN A 60 11.09 10.39 -9.37
C GLN A 60 12.42 9.63 -9.51
N PRO A 61 13.57 10.28 -9.27
CA PRO A 61 14.89 9.69 -9.48
C PRO A 61 15.14 8.43 -8.65
N ASP A 62 14.64 8.37 -7.42
CA ASP A 62 14.77 7.18 -6.55
C ASP A 62 14.05 5.97 -7.11
N LYS A 63 12.85 6.15 -7.69
CA LYS A 63 12.12 5.06 -8.34
C LYS A 63 12.83 4.60 -9.63
N VAL A 64 13.43 5.52 -10.37
CA VAL A 64 14.27 5.17 -11.54
C VAL A 64 15.45 4.31 -11.12
N LYS A 65 16.14 4.65 -10.02
CA LYS A 65 17.23 3.84 -9.47
C LYS A 65 16.73 2.44 -9.07
N MET A 66 15.57 2.33 -8.41
CA MET A 66 14.95 1.03 -8.08
C MET A 66 14.63 0.20 -9.34
N VAL A 67 14.15 0.83 -10.42
CA VAL A 67 13.87 0.18 -11.72
C VAL A 67 15.18 -0.34 -12.34
N ILE A 68 16.24 0.47 -12.35
CA ILE A 68 17.56 0.07 -12.87
C ILE A 68 18.11 -1.14 -12.08
N ASP A 69 18.01 -1.11 -10.75
CA ASP A 69 18.44 -2.23 -9.92
C ASP A 69 17.61 -3.50 -10.17
N LYS A 70 16.30 -3.34 -10.38
CA LYS A 70 15.42 -4.45 -10.73
C LYS A 70 15.71 -5.03 -12.12
N ILE A 71 16.11 -4.20 -13.10
CA ILE A 71 16.58 -4.67 -14.41
C ILE A 71 17.81 -5.58 -14.28
N LYS A 72 18.74 -5.22 -13.38
CA LYS A 72 19.94 -6.05 -13.13
C LYS A 72 19.61 -7.41 -12.52
N THR A 73 18.57 -7.47 -11.68
CA THR A 73 18.17 -8.68 -10.93
C THR A 73 17.22 -9.57 -11.73
N ASP A 74 16.16 -8.99 -12.30
CA ASP A 74 15.03 -9.71 -12.91
C ASP A 74 15.07 -9.67 -14.44
N GLY A 75 15.89 -8.77 -15.03
CA GLY A 75 15.97 -8.53 -16.46
C GLY A 75 15.05 -7.40 -16.92
N LEU A 76 15.30 -6.90 -18.16
CA LEU A 76 14.63 -5.71 -18.72
C LEU A 76 13.13 -5.93 -18.90
N LEU A 77 12.71 -7.01 -19.57
CA LEU A 77 11.30 -7.24 -19.93
C LEU A 77 10.39 -7.42 -18.70
N PRO A 78 10.71 -8.29 -17.72
CA PRO A 78 9.88 -8.41 -16.50
C PRO A 78 9.80 -7.11 -15.69
N THR A 79 10.85 -6.29 -15.74
CA THR A 79 10.85 -5.00 -15.06
C THR A 79 9.96 -3.99 -15.76
N ILE A 80 9.99 -3.92 -17.10
CA ILE A 80 9.09 -3.06 -17.87
C ILE A 80 7.63 -3.46 -17.62
N GLU A 81 7.32 -4.75 -17.67
CA GLU A 81 5.97 -5.27 -17.37
C GLU A 81 5.51 -4.90 -15.95
N ALA A 82 6.41 -5.00 -14.96
CA ALA A 82 6.08 -4.62 -13.58
C ALA A 82 5.82 -3.11 -13.42
N VAL A 83 6.60 -2.26 -14.09
CA VAL A 83 6.39 -0.81 -14.12
C VAL A 83 5.08 -0.45 -14.81
N GLN A 84 4.81 -1.06 -15.96
CA GLN A 84 3.55 -0.86 -16.69
C GLN A 84 2.35 -1.28 -15.83
N ASN A 85 2.39 -2.46 -15.21
CA ASN A 85 1.33 -2.94 -14.33
C ASN A 85 1.08 -2.00 -13.15
N LYS A 86 2.12 -1.35 -12.62
CA LYS A 86 1.97 -0.38 -11.55
C LYS A 86 1.37 0.95 -12.01
N LEU A 87 1.73 1.42 -13.21
CA LEU A 87 1.16 2.63 -13.82
C LEU A 87 -0.26 2.41 -14.35
N ASP A 88 -0.59 1.18 -14.71
CA ASP A 88 -1.94 0.80 -15.13
C ASP A 88 -2.96 0.82 -13.97
N GLN A 89 -2.52 0.69 -12.71
CA GLN A 89 -3.43 0.74 -11.57
C GLN A 89 -3.95 2.16 -11.34
N PRO A 90 -5.27 2.38 -11.35
CA PRO A 90 -5.83 3.70 -11.09
C PRO A 90 -5.60 4.13 -9.64
N LEU A 91 -5.35 5.41 -9.44
CA LEU A 91 -5.19 6.04 -8.14
C LEU A 91 -6.50 6.66 -7.69
N ALA A 92 -6.97 6.34 -6.50
CA ALA A 92 -8.13 6.99 -5.89
C ALA A 92 -7.76 8.41 -5.42
N LEU A 93 -8.49 9.42 -5.90
CA LEU A 93 -8.27 10.82 -5.55
C LEU A 93 -9.03 11.21 -4.27
N GLY A 94 -8.60 12.34 -3.68
CA GLY A 94 -9.17 12.91 -2.46
C GLY A 94 -8.54 12.39 -1.16
N TYR A 95 -8.62 13.24 -0.13
CA TYR A 95 -8.23 12.94 1.25
C TYR A 95 -8.89 13.90 2.27
N CYS A 96 -9.97 14.55 1.88
CA CYS A 96 -10.75 15.45 2.73
C CYS A 96 -12.23 15.11 2.57
N ASN A 97 -12.76 14.32 3.48
CA ASN A 97 -14.08 13.71 3.39
C ASN A 97 -14.90 14.03 4.64
N VAL A 98 -16.16 14.28 4.44
CA VAL A 98 -17.18 14.48 5.49
C VAL A 98 -18.37 13.57 5.22
N GLY A 99 -18.92 12.99 6.27
CA GLY A 99 -20.10 12.16 6.12
C GLY A 99 -20.65 11.64 7.43
N ILE A 100 -21.50 10.62 7.33
CA ILE A 100 -22.14 9.97 8.47
C ILE A 100 -21.58 8.55 8.59
N ALA A 101 -21.12 8.18 9.78
CA ALA A 101 -20.70 6.81 10.08
C ALA A 101 -21.93 5.88 9.99
N LEU A 102 -21.88 4.88 9.12
CA LEU A 102 -22.94 3.87 8.99
C LEU A 102 -22.63 2.60 9.78
N GLU A 103 -21.35 2.25 9.86
CA GLU A 103 -20.87 1.04 10.53
C GLU A 103 -19.50 1.30 11.16
N CYS A 104 -19.28 0.71 12.33
CA CYS A 104 -17.99 0.68 12.99
C CYS A 104 -17.49 -0.76 13.01
N GLY A 105 -16.26 -0.98 12.50
CA GLY A 105 -15.60 -2.27 12.59
C GLY A 105 -15.28 -2.64 14.03
N SER A 106 -14.88 -3.89 14.28
CA SER A 106 -14.40 -4.29 15.59
C SER A 106 -13.22 -3.43 16.04
N HIS A 107 -13.05 -3.25 17.36
CA HIS A 107 -11.99 -2.46 17.99
C HIS A 107 -12.07 -0.94 17.71
N VAL A 108 -13.12 -0.42 17.10
CA VAL A 108 -13.38 1.03 17.03
C VAL A 108 -13.87 1.52 18.39
N ALA A 109 -13.19 2.48 18.97
CA ALA A 109 -13.60 3.17 20.18
C ALA A 109 -13.91 4.64 19.90
N GLY A 110 -14.83 5.22 20.65
CA GLY A 110 -15.15 6.65 20.58
C GLY A 110 -16.10 7.06 19.45
N PHE A 111 -16.49 6.16 18.54
CA PHE A 111 -17.41 6.42 17.44
C PHE A 111 -18.61 5.48 17.44
N SER A 112 -19.72 5.94 16.89
CA SER A 112 -20.97 5.18 16.75
C SER A 112 -21.62 5.45 15.39
N ALA A 113 -22.45 4.51 14.93
CA ALA A 113 -23.28 4.75 13.76
C ALA A 113 -24.19 5.98 14.00
N GLY A 114 -24.31 6.83 13.00
CA GLY A 114 -25.00 8.12 13.07
C GLY A 114 -24.12 9.31 13.39
N ASP A 115 -22.90 9.12 13.87
CA ASP A 115 -21.96 10.23 14.12
C ASP A 115 -21.61 10.94 12.81
N ARG A 116 -21.57 12.28 12.85
CA ARG A 116 -21.01 13.10 11.77
C ARG A 116 -19.49 13.13 11.87
N ILE A 117 -18.81 12.76 10.80
CA ILE A 117 -17.36 12.49 10.78
C ILE A 117 -16.66 13.32 9.70
N ALA A 118 -15.57 14.00 10.09
CA ALA A 118 -14.55 14.49 9.17
C ALA A 118 -13.39 13.48 9.12
N SER A 119 -12.90 13.14 7.93
CA SER A 119 -11.90 12.10 7.73
C SER A 119 -10.97 12.36 6.55
N ASN A 120 -9.88 11.60 6.43
CA ASN A 120 -9.02 11.61 5.24
C ASN A 120 -9.53 10.69 4.12
N GLY A 121 -10.82 10.38 4.09
CA GLY A 121 -11.46 9.56 3.05
C GLY A 121 -11.33 10.15 1.64
N LYS A 122 -11.48 9.27 0.65
CA LYS A 122 -11.38 9.59 -0.78
C LYS A 122 -12.65 10.28 -1.30
N HIS A 123 -12.58 10.81 -2.54
CA HIS A 123 -13.77 11.28 -3.26
C HIS A 123 -14.59 10.07 -3.75
N ALA A 124 -15.44 9.56 -2.88
CA ALA A 124 -16.29 8.40 -3.11
C ALA A 124 -17.58 8.50 -2.31
N GLN A 125 -18.67 7.90 -2.80
CA GLN A 125 -19.95 7.89 -2.11
C GLN A 125 -19.93 7.17 -0.75
N MET A 126 -19.06 6.17 -0.62
CA MET A 126 -18.78 5.47 0.62
C MET A 126 -17.27 5.32 0.79
N VAL A 127 -16.77 5.50 2.01
CA VAL A 127 -15.36 5.32 2.34
C VAL A 127 -15.19 4.48 3.60
N CYS A 128 -14.19 3.61 3.62
CA CYS A 128 -13.70 2.98 4.85
C CYS A 128 -12.44 3.70 5.31
N VAL A 129 -12.47 4.25 6.52
CA VAL A 129 -11.37 5.06 7.07
C VAL A 129 -11.01 4.55 8.46
N PRO A 130 -9.69 4.39 8.78
CA PRO A 130 -9.25 4.09 10.14
C PRO A 130 -9.71 5.14 11.16
N ALA A 131 -10.07 4.69 12.35
CA ALA A 131 -10.61 5.58 13.40
C ALA A 131 -9.65 6.73 13.78
N ASN A 132 -8.33 6.47 13.78
CA ASN A 132 -7.32 7.49 14.07
C ASN A 132 -7.20 8.60 13.00
N LEU A 133 -7.84 8.40 11.85
CA LEU A 133 -7.93 9.38 10.74
C LEU A 133 -9.34 9.98 10.61
N CYS A 134 -10.12 9.91 11.69
CA CYS A 134 -11.49 10.40 11.82
C CYS A 134 -11.63 11.31 13.03
N ALA A 135 -12.47 12.35 12.93
CA ALA A 135 -12.88 13.18 14.05
C ALA A 135 -14.38 13.46 14.00
N LYS A 136 -15.04 13.54 15.17
CA LYS A 136 -16.45 13.91 15.27
C LYS A 136 -16.63 15.40 14.97
N ILE A 137 -17.62 15.72 14.18
CA ILE A 137 -17.95 17.11 13.82
C ILE A 137 -18.87 17.70 14.90
N PRO A 138 -18.51 18.84 15.52
CA PRO A 138 -19.39 19.56 16.44
C PRO A 138 -20.71 19.95 15.75
N GLU A 139 -21.81 20.01 16.49
CA GLU A 139 -23.15 20.34 15.95
C GLU A 139 -23.20 21.71 15.26
N THR A 140 -22.43 22.68 15.77
CA THR A 140 -22.35 24.05 15.23
C THR A 140 -21.56 24.16 13.93
N VAL A 141 -20.82 23.14 13.54
CA VAL A 141 -20.00 23.11 12.31
C VAL A 141 -20.77 22.40 11.21
N SER A 142 -20.96 23.08 10.07
CA SER A 142 -21.60 22.52 8.89
C SER A 142 -20.67 21.52 8.17
N ASP A 143 -21.24 20.65 7.33
CA ASP A 143 -20.45 19.70 6.52
C ASP A 143 -19.53 20.43 5.53
N ASP A 144 -19.95 21.58 5.02
CA ASP A 144 -19.12 22.42 4.15
C ASP A 144 -17.86 22.91 4.86
N GLU A 145 -18.00 23.38 6.11
CA GLU A 145 -16.87 23.80 6.94
C GLU A 145 -15.98 22.61 7.32
N ALA A 146 -16.60 21.54 7.77
CA ALA A 146 -15.89 20.34 8.19
C ALA A 146 -15.07 19.69 7.07
N ALA A 147 -15.43 19.89 5.79
CA ALA A 147 -14.65 19.38 4.67
C ALA A 147 -13.22 19.94 4.60
N PHE A 148 -12.97 21.09 5.24
CA PHE A 148 -11.64 21.69 5.33
C PHE A 148 -10.76 21.11 6.46
N THR A 149 -11.27 20.23 7.30
CA THR A 149 -10.58 19.74 8.51
C THR A 149 -9.17 19.23 8.23
N VAL A 150 -9.00 18.38 7.24
CA VAL A 150 -7.69 17.76 6.95
C VAL A 150 -6.69 18.80 6.42
N ILE A 151 -7.11 19.70 5.52
CA ILE A 151 -6.26 20.78 5.02
C ILE A 151 -5.91 21.77 6.14
N ALA A 152 -6.86 22.09 7.00
CA ALA A 152 -6.62 22.96 8.14
C ALA A 152 -5.66 22.33 9.17
N ALA A 153 -5.70 21.02 9.34
CA ALA A 153 -4.74 20.31 10.17
C ALA A 153 -3.31 20.33 9.58
N ILE A 154 -3.14 20.35 8.25
CA ILE A 154 -1.84 20.56 7.61
C ILE A 154 -1.29 21.96 7.96
N ALA A 155 -2.12 23.00 7.86
CA ALA A 155 -1.73 24.35 8.25
C ALA A 155 -1.38 24.42 9.76
N LEU A 156 -2.21 23.80 10.61
CA LEU A 156 -1.99 23.74 12.06
C LEU A 156 -0.70 23.01 12.42
N GLN A 157 -0.35 21.92 11.74
CA GLN A 157 0.91 21.22 11.97
C GLN A 157 2.12 22.12 11.69
N GLY A 158 2.11 22.87 10.59
CA GLY A 158 3.15 23.86 10.31
C GLY A 158 3.28 24.91 11.42
N ILE A 159 2.15 25.39 11.95
CA ILE A 159 2.14 26.34 13.08
C ILE A 159 2.70 25.68 14.36
N ARG A 160 2.34 24.43 14.66
CA ARG A 160 2.87 23.71 15.83
C ARG A 160 4.38 23.53 15.78
N LEU A 161 4.95 23.26 14.60
CA LEU A 161 6.39 23.18 14.41
C LEU A 161 7.07 24.55 14.57
N ALA A 162 6.43 25.63 14.10
CA ALA A 162 6.88 26.98 14.34
C ALA A 162 6.81 27.37 15.83
N ASN A 163 5.93 26.75 16.60
CA ASN A 163 5.72 26.98 18.03
C ASN A 163 5.67 28.47 18.40
N PRO A 164 4.78 29.27 17.77
CA PRO A 164 4.75 30.73 17.99
C PRO A 164 4.14 31.07 19.35
N THR A 165 4.63 32.14 19.95
CA THR A 165 4.09 32.70 21.17
C THR A 165 3.30 33.99 20.90
N LEU A 166 2.43 34.38 21.88
CA LEU A 166 1.62 35.59 21.79
C LEU A 166 2.45 36.83 21.44
N GLY A 167 2.05 37.59 20.42
CA GLY A 167 2.67 38.83 19.99
C GLY A 167 3.83 38.68 19.01
N GLU A 168 4.26 37.45 18.67
CA GLU A 168 5.27 37.21 17.63
C GLU A 168 4.80 37.68 16.26
N THR A 169 5.73 38.11 15.42
CA THR A 169 5.50 38.44 14.02
C THR A 169 5.82 37.25 13.14
N VAL A 170 4.81 36.72 12.47
CA VAL A 170 4.95 35.52 11.61
C VAL A 170 4.57 35.87 10.17
N VAL A 171 5.42 35.46 9.23
CA VAL A 171 5.15 35.58 7.80
C VAL A 171 4.57 34.27 7.27
N VAL A 172 3.56 34.37 6.42
CA VAL A 172 3.02 33.25 5.61
C VAL A 172 3.30 33.58 4.14
N THR A 173 4.17 32.80 3.51
CA THR A 173 4.51 32.94 2.09
C THR A 173 3.71 31.94 1.27
N GLY A 174 2.87 32.45 0.37
CA GLY A 174 1.87 31.71 -0.39
C GLY A 174 0.53 31.70 0.32
N LEU A 175 -0.45 32.42 -0.24
CA LEU A 175 -1.81 32.57 0.31
C LEU A 175 -2.82 31.68 -0.41
N GLY A 176 -2.42 30.47 -0.82
CA GLY A 176 -3.34 29.41 -1.20
C GLY A 176 -4.20 28.98 -0.01
N LEU A 177 -4.98 27.93 -0.19
CA LEU A 177 -5.93 27.47 0.83
C LEU A 177 -5.26 27.22 2.21
N ILE A 178 -4.11 26.53 2.22
CA ILE A 178 -3.35 26.27 3.45
C ILE A 178 -2.83 27.58 4.06
N GLY A 179 -2.32 28.51 3.24
CA GLY A 179 -1.80 29.78 3.71
C GLY A 179 -2.86 30.69 4.33
N LEU A 180 -4.02 30.80 3.70
CA LEU A 180 -5.15 31.60 4.24
C LEU A 180 -5.72 31.02 5.53
N ILE A 181 -5.74 29.70 5.67
CA ILE A 181 -6.08 29.01 6.92
C ILE A 181 -5.00 29.28 8.00
N ALA A 182 -3.71 29.20 7.63
CA ALA A 182 -2.61 29.47 8.54
C ALA A 182 -2.64 30.92 9.06
N VAL A 183 -2.97 31.90 8.21
CA VAL A 183 -3.19 33.30 8.62
C VAL A 183 -4.22 33.40 9.75
N GLN A 184 -5.38 32.78 9.59
CA GLN A 184 -6.46 32.84 10.59
C GLN A 184 -6.05 32.15 11.90
N LEU A 185 -5.44 30.95 11.83
CA LEU A 185 -5.01 30.22 13.01
C LEU A 185 -3.89 30.96 13.77
N LEU A 186 -2.95 31.61 13.08
CA LEU A 186 -1.92 32.47 13.69
C LEU A 186 -2.54 33.71 14.34
N LYS A 187 -3.54 34.34 13.71
CA LYS A 187 -4.28 35.46 14.29
C LYS A 187 -5.01 35.02 15.56
N ALA A 188 -5.66 33.86 15.53
CA ALA A 188 -6.33 33.28 16.70
C ALA A 188 -5.35 32.95 17.83
N ASN A 189 -4.09 32.62 17.49
CA ASN A 189 -2.98 32.42 18.48
C ASN A 189 -2.40 33.75 18.99
N GLY A 190 -2.90 34.91 18.52
CA GLY A 190 -2.45 36.24 18.97
C GLY A 190 -1.15 36.72 18.29
N CYS A 191 -0.76 36.16 17.16
CA CYS A 191 0.37 36.60 16.38
C CYS A 191 0.04 37.84 15.54
N ARG A 192 1.07 38.62 15.20
CA ARG A 192 1.07 39.61 14.14
C ARG A 192 1.43 38.91 12.83
N VAL A 193 0.53 38.91 11.86
CA VAL A 193 0.71 38.09 10.64
C VAL A 193 0.93 38.96 9.42
N ILE A 194 1.91 38.57 8.60
CA ILE A 194 2.15 39.11 7.27
C ILE A 194 1.88 37.99 6.24
N GLY A 195 1.02 38.28 5.26
CA GLY A 195 0.78 37.40 4.11
C GLY A 195 1.53 37.90 2.86
N ILE A 196 2.20 37.00 2.15
CA ILE A 196 2.94 37.31 0.92
C ILE A 196 2.36 36.44 -0.21
N ASP A 197 1.90 37.07 -1.29
CA ASP A 197 1.44 36.37 -2.50
C ASP A 197 1.56 37.29 -3.73
N VAL A 198 1.35 36.75 -4.91
CA VAL A 198 1.25 37.45 -6.20
C VAL A 198 -0.21 37.73 -6.60
N ASP A 199 -1.18 37.06 -5.97
CA ASP A 199 -2.59 37.09 -6.35
C ASP A 199 -3.37 38.12 -5.51
N PRO A 200 -3.92 39.18 -6.13
CA PRO A 200 -4.64 40.24 -5.41
C PRO A 200 -5.89 39.74 -4.67
N LEU A 201 -6.56 38.72 -5.18
CA LEU A 201 -7.76 38.15 -4.51
C LEU A 201 -7.37 37.48 -3.20
N LYS A 202 -6.28 36.72 -3.19
CA LYS A 202 -5.77 36.06 -2.00
C LYS A 202 -5.22 37.04 -0.98
N LEU A 203 -4.53 38.08 -1.45
CA LEU A 203 -4.08 39.19 -0.60
C LEU A 203 -5.26 39.91 0.07
N ASN A 204 -6.36 40.16 -0.65
CA ASN A 204 -7.55 40.76 -0.08
C ASN A 204 -8.22 39.87 0.99
N LEU A 205 -8.29 38.56 0.77
CA LEU A 205 -8.78 37.61 1.79
C LEU A 205 -7.90 37.62 3.04
N ALA A 206 -6.58 37.62 2.87
CA ALA A 206 -5.65 37.68 4.01
C ALA A 206 -5.83 38.98 4.82
N LYS A 207 -6.07 40.13 4.15
CA LYS A 207 -6.41 41.39 4.82
C LYS A 207 -7.71 41.29 5.62
N GLN A 208 -8.75 40.69 5.04
CA GLN A 208 -10.03 40.47 5.74
C GLN A 208 -9.84 39.61 7.01
N PHE A 209 -8.93 38.64 6.96
CA PHE A 209 -8.55 37.82 8.11
C PHE A 209 -7.60 38.53 9.10
N GLY A 210 -7.29 39.81 8.86
CA GLY A 210 -6.52 40.65 9.76
C GLY A 210 -4.99 40.52 9.62
N ALA A 211 -4.48 40.03 8.49
CA ALA A 211 -3.07 40.06 8.19
C ALA A 211 -2.67 41.39 7.52
N GLU A 212 -1.44 41.83 7.72
CA GLU A 212 -0.74 42.74 6.80
C GLU A 212 -0.37 41.96 5.55
N VAL A 213 -0.29 42.61 4.38
CA VAL A 213 0.03 41.90 3.14
C VAL A 213 1.13 42.58 2.35
N ILE A 214 1.91 41.79 1.63
CA ILE A 214 2.94 42.24 0.70
C ILE A 214 2.64 41.61 -0.66
N ASP A 215 2.36 42.46 -1.64
CA ASP A 215 2.15 42.07 -3.04
C ASP A 215 3.50 41.99 -3.75
N VAL A 216 3.86 40.81 -4.23
CA VAL A 216 5.09 40.56 -4.97
C VAL A 216 4.87 40.32 -6.47
N SER A 217 3.68 40.59 -6.98
CA SER A 217 3.31 40.41 -8.40
C SER A 217 4.14 41.27 -9.36
N ASN A 218 4.59 42.44 -8.87
CA ASN A 218 5.42 43.41 -9.61
C ASN A 218 6.93 43.18 -9.41
N GLY A 219 7.38 42.08 -8.79
CA GLY A 219 8.78 41.79 -8.48
C GLY A 219 9.31 42.50 -7.24
N GLN A 220 8.45 43.08 -6.39
CA GLN A 220 8.87 43.69 -5.13
C GLN A 220 9.51 42.64 -4.22
N ASN A 221 10.70 43.00 -3.67
CA ASN A 221 11.33 42.14 -2.65
C ASN A 221 10.59 42.27 -1.30
N PRO A 222 10.09 41.18 -0.71
CA PRO A 222 9.30 41.23 0.53
C PRO A 222 10.14 41.41 1.79
N VAL A 223 11.48 41.33 1.71
CA VAL A 223 12.36 41.26 2.89
C VAL A 223 12.29 42.55 3.71
N GLU A 224 12.54 43.74 3.08
CA GLU A 224 12.53 45.03 3.79
C GLU A 224 11.13 45.38 4.38
N PRO A 225 10.02 45.23 3.64
CA PRO A 225 8.70 45.46 4.20
C PRO A 225 8.41 44.57 5.42
N ALA A 226 8.80 43.29 5.39
CA ALA A 226 8.60 42.38 6.53
C ALA A 226 9.44 42.79 7.74
N ILE A 227 10.70 43.20 7.52
CA ILE A 227 11.58 43.72 8.60
C ILE A 227 10.99 45.01 9.19
N ASN A 228 10.51 45.92 8.38
CA ASN A 228 9.90 47.17 8.83
C ASN A 228 8.66 46.94 9.68
N TYR A 229 7.75 46.03 9.24
CA TYR A 229 6.57 45.65 10.00
C TYR A 229 6.93 45.03 11.36
N SER A 230 8.05 44.29 11.46
CA SER A 230 8.57 43.73 12.70
C SER A 230 9.34 44.75 13.55
N ARG A 231 9.18 46.03 13.26
CA ARG A 231 9.85 47.13 13.94
C ARG A 231 11.40 47.13 13.77
N GLY A 232 11.86 46.70 12.61
CA GLY A 232 13.30 46.60 12.29
C GLY A 232 14.05 45.43 12.91
N ARG A 233 13.34 44.51 13.60
CA ARG A 233 13.94 43.40 14.36
C ARG A 233 14.12 42.13 13.54
N GLY A 234 13.43 42.01 12.42
CA GLY A 234 13.19 40.75 11.69
C GLY A 234 12.06 39.96 12.26
N VAL A 235 11.48 39.05 11.46
CA VAL A 235 10.31 38.27 11.86
C VAL A 235 10.69 37.05 12.70
N ASP A 236 9.79 36.62 13.58
CA ASP A 236 10.03 35.53 14.53
C ASP A 236 9.96 34.16 13.86
N ALA A 237 9.06 34.01 12.87
CA ALA A 237 8.95 32.81 12.08
C ALA A 237 8.45 33.11 10.66
N VAL A 238 8.78 32.22 9.72
CA VAL A 238 8.24 32.19 8.35
C VAL A 238 7.66 30.81 8.08
N ILE A 239 6.41 30.76 7.62
CA ILE A 239 5.75 29.54 7.19
C ILE A 239 5.58 29.60 5.67
N ILE A 240 6.27 28.73 4.95
CA ILE A 240 6.21 28.66 3.48
C ILE A 240 5.17 27.64 3.08
N THR A 241 4.04 28.12 2.52
CA THR A 241 2.93 27.29 2.03
C THR A 241 2.83 27.33 0.50
N ALA A 242 3.70 28.09 -0.17
CA ALA A 242 3.79 28.17 -1.62
C ALA A 242 4.36 26.90 -2.25
N SER A 243 4.05 26.71 -3.54
CA SER A 243 4.71 25.74 -4.41
C SER A 243 5.55 26.50 -5.44
N SER A 244 6.85 26.21 -5.53
CA SER A 244 7.80 26.87 -6.43
C SER A 244 8.97 25.96 -6.75
N GLN A 245 9.50 26.06 -7.97
CA GLN A 245 10.76 25.41 -8.36
C GLN A 245 11.99 26.25 -8.00
N SER A 246 11.79 27.47 -7.45
CA SER A 246 12.87 28.36 -7.03
C SER A 246 13.18 28.23 -5.55
N ASN A 247 14.44 28.27 -5.20
CA ASN A 247 14.96 28.32 -3.83
C ASN A 247 14.86 29.73 -3.19
N ASP A 248 14.48 30.77 -3.98
CA ASP A 248 14.41 32.14 -3.53
C ASP A 248 13.50 32.36 -2.32
N LEU A 249 12.42 31.59 -2.21
CA LEU A 249 11.49 31.69 -1.08
C LEU A 249 12.17 31.36 0.25
N VAL A 250 13.08 30.37 0.26
CA VAL A 250 13.84 29.99 1.46
C VAL A 250 14.90 31.03 1.77
N HIS A 251 15.57 31.55 0.75
CA HIS A 251 16.55 32.63 0.89
C HIS A 251 15.89 33.90 1.46
N GLN A 252 14.78 34.36 0.91
CA GLN A 252 14.02 35.50 1.41
C GLN A 252 13.53 35.30 2.84
N ALA A 253 13.05 34.09 3.17
CA ALA A 253 12.64 33.71 4.52
C ALA A 253 13.81 33.85 5.52
N ALA A 254 15.00 33.42 5.14
CA ALA A 254 16.20 33.58 5.96
C ALA A 254 16.60 35.06 6.14
N LEU A 255 16.55 35.86 5.07
CA LEU A 255 16.90 37.28 5.11
C LEU A 255 15.95 38.09 6.00
N MET A 256 14.64 37.85 5.95
CA MET A 256 13.67 38.59 6.77
C MET A 256 13.58 38.11 8.22
N SER A 257 14.09 36.93 8.54
CA SER A 257 14.08 36.37 9.89
C SER A 257 15.03 37.09 10.83
N ARG A 258 14.61 37.26 12.10
CA ARG A 258 15.52 37.69 13.18
C ARG A 258 16.54 36.59 13.52
N LYS A 259 17.54 36.93 14.35
CA LYS A 259 18.40 35.89 14.95
C LYS A 259 17.56 34.86 15.72
N ARG A 260 17.89 33.58 15.51
CA ARG A 260 17.15 32.43 16.05
C ARG A 260 15.68 32.37 15.60
N GLY A 261 15.39 32.94 14.41
CA GLY A 261 14.10 32.77 13.76
C GLY A 261 13.88 31.35 13.29
N ARG A 262 12.63 31.01 12.99
CA ARG A 262 12.21 29.68 12.58
C ARG A 262 11.61 29.73 11.17
N ILE A 263 11.99 28.78 10.32
CA ILE A 263 11.45 28.65 8.97
C ILE A 263 10.83 27.28 8.84
N ILE A 264 9.53 27.23 8.56
CA ILE A 264 8.77 25.98 8.40
C ILE A 264 8.30 25.86 6.96
N LEU A 265 8.70 24.80 6.31
CA LEU A 265 8.26 24.47 4.96
C LEU A 265 7.07 23.50 5.02
N VAL A 266 5.89 23.99 4.62
CA VAL A 266 4.65 23.22 4.48
C VAL A 266 4.34 22.93 3.02
N GLY A 267 4.67 23.88 2.14
CA GLY A 267 4.50 23.77 0.70
C GLY A 267 5.58 22.90 0.04
N VAL A 268 5.73 23.07 -1.26
CA VAL A 268 6.70 22.32 -2.07
C VAL A 268 7.64 23.32 -2.77
N VAL A 269 8.89 23.38 -2.32
CA VAL A 269 9.94 24.18 -2.95
C VAL A 269 11.22 23.35 -3.09
N ASP A 270 12.05 23.70 -4.05
CA ASP A 270 13.38 23.09 -4.18
C ASP A 270 14.26 23.49 -3.00
N LEU A 271 15.05 22.53 -2.50
CA LEU A 271 15.88 22.69 -1.31
C LEU A 271 17.37 22.64 -1.67
N GLU A 272 17.92 23.78 -2.07
CA GLU A 272 19.37 24.02 -2.14
C GLU A 272 19.73 25.04 -1.06
N LEU A 273 19.99 24.57 0.16
CA LEU A 273 20.22 25.43 1.32
C LEU A 273 21.64 25.98 1.33
N SER A 274 21.78 27.32 1.39
CA SER A 274 23.03 28.00 1.59
C SER A 274 23.34 28.13 3.09
N ARG A 275 24.49 27.60 3.53
CA ARG A 275 24.92 27.76 4.93
C ARG A 275 25.01 29.25 5.33
N ALA A 276 25.34 30.15 4.42
CA ALA A 276 25.44 31.57 4.71
C ALA A 276 24.14 32.20 5.18
N ASP A 277 23.01 31.73 4.63
CA ASP A 277 21.66 32.23 5.00
C ASP A 277 21.28 31.92 6.46
N PHE A 278 21.79 30.82 6.99
CA PHE A 278 21.38 30.29 8.31
C PHE A 278 22.40 30.58 9.42
N TYR A 279 23.68 30.55 9.09
CA TYR A 279 24.77 30.50 10.05
C TYR A 279 24.83 31.73 10.96
N GLU A 280 24.83 32.93 10.38
CA GLU A 280 25.01 34.16 11.12
C GLU A 280 23.84 34.50 12.06
N LYS A 281 22.63 34.07 11.66
CA LYS A 281 21.40 34.27 12.43
C LYS A 281 21.02 33.06 13.30
N GLU A 282 21.76 31.96 13.19
CA GLU A 282 21.43 30.70 13.94
C GLU A 282 19.95 30.28 13.72
N LEU A 283 19.53 30.23 12.44
CA LEU A 283 18.14 29.93 12.06
C LEU A 283 17.82 28.45 12.21
N SER A 284 16.59 28.13 12.59
CA SER A 284 16.03 26.78 12.52
C SER A 284 15.22 26.64 11.24
N PHE A 285 15.43 25.52 10.52
CA PHE A 285 14.65 25.15 9.34
C PHE A 285 14.06 23.75 9.54
N GLN A 286 12.76 23.60 9.28
CA GLN A 286 12.09 22.32 9.41
C GLN A 286 11.04 22.12 8.33
N VAL A 287 10.99 20.92 7.74
CA VAL A 287 9.92 20.51 6.82
C VAL A 287 8.75 19.92 7.63
N SER A 288 7.55 20.39 7.35
CA SER A 288 6.32 19.90 7.96
C SER A 288 5.82 18.65 7.24
N CYS A 289 5.45 17.63 7.99
CA CYS A 289 4.91 16.39 7.44
C CYS A 289 3.39 16.35 7.59
N SER A 290 2.68 16.64 6.50
CA SER A 290 1.24 16.49 6.39
C SER A 290 0.46 17.08 7.59
N TYR A 291 -0.49 16.34 8.17
CA TYR A 291 -1.35 16.79 9.28
C TYR A 291 -0.88 16.37 10.69
N GLY A 292 0.35 15.87 10.81
CA GLY A 292 1.04 15.73 12.10
C GLY A 292 1.54 14.35 12.45
N PRO A 293 1.95 14.14 13.72
CA PRO A 293 2.44 12.86 14.22
C PRO A 293 1.42 11.73 14.07
N GLY A 294 1.90 10.59 13.61
CA GLY A 294 1.10 9.44 13.17
C GLY A 294 1.23 9.19 11.68
N ARG A 295 1.54 10.23 10.91
CA ARG A 295 1.65 10.13 9.45
C ARG A 295 2.75 9.17 9.02
N TYR A 296 2.38 8.23 8.14
CA TYR A 296 3.25 7.13 7.67
C TYR A 296 3.64 6.10 8.74
N ASP A 297 3.04 6.16 9.94
CA ASP A 297 3.14 5.10 10.92
C ASP A 297 1.96 4.13 10.77
N ALA A 298 2.21 2.95 10.18
CA ALA A 298 1.18 1.93 9.98
C ALA A 298 0.56 1.45 11.32
N SER A 299 1.31 1.52 12.44
CA SER A 299 0.78 1.20 13.76
C SER A 299 -0.32 2.18 14.17
N TYR A 300 -0.14 3.45 13.89
CA TYR A 300 -1.12 4.49 14.18
C TYR A 300 -2.24 4.54 13.13
N GLU A 301 -1.89 4.68 11.84
CA GLU A 301 -2.87 4.89 10.76
C GLU A 301 -3.70 3.63 10.47
N GLU A 302 -3.09 2.43 10.46
CA GLU A 302 -3.77 1.21 9.99
C GLU A 302 -4.26 0.31 11.12
N ARG A 303 -3.51 0.25 12.26
CA ARG A 303 -3.83 -0.66 13.38
C ARG A 303 -4.56 0.02 14.53
N GLY A 304 -4.70 1.36 14.50
CA GLY A 304 -5.42 2.11 15.51
C GLY A 304 -4.68 2.28 16.84
N ASN A 305 -3.37 2.02 16.90
CA ASN A 305 -2.58 2.22 18.11
C ASN A 305 -2.24 3.71 18.26
N ASP A 306 -2.88 4.38 19.22
CA ASP A 306 -2.59 5.79 19.51
C ASP A 306 -1.32 5.93 20.37
N TYR A 307 -0.64 7.07 20.22
CA TYR A 307 0.48 7.43 21.09
C TYR A 307 -0.02 7.88 22.47
N PRO A 308 0.72 7.56 23.55
CA PRO A 308 0.41 8.08 24.88
C PRO A 308 0.35 9.61 24.86
N ILE A 309 -0.79 10.19 25.24
CA ILE A 309 -1.07 11.62 25.13
C ILE A 309 -0.05 12.50 25.87
N GLY A 310 0.55 11.99 26.93
CA GLY A 310 1.58 12.70 27.72
C GLY A 310 2.91 12.87 26.96
N PHE A 311 3.16 12.05 25.92
CA PHE A 311 4.38 12.10 25.10
C PHE A 311 4.13 12.70 23.73
N VAL A 312 2.96 12.43 23.11
CA VAL A 312 2.58 13.00 21.81
C VAL A 312 1.22 13.66 21.97
N ARG A 313 1.21 14.94 22.35
CA ARG A 313 -0.04 15.69 22.59
C ARG A 313 -0.87 15.85 21.32
N TRP A 314 -0.23 16.10 20.19
CA TRP A 314 -0.88 16.47 18.94
C TRP A 314 -0.58 15.45 17.84
N THR A 315 -1.47 14.46 17.74
CA THR A 315 -1.50 13.50 16.62
C THR A 315 -2.35 14.04 15.47
N GLU A 316 -2.39 13.33 14.36
CA GLU A 316 -3.26 13.62 13.22
C GLU A 316 -4.72 13.84 13.66
N GLN A 317 -5.29 12.86 14.39
CA GLN A 317 -6.67 12.94 14.90
C GLN A 317 -6.88 14.17 15.81
N ARG A 318 -5.97 14.41 16.75
CA ARG A 318 -6.10 15.53 17.67
C ARG A 318 -5.89 16.89 16.99
N ASN A 319 -5.20 16.92 15.85
CA ASN A 319 -5.15 18.10 14.99
C ASN A 319 -6.49 18.30 14.26
N PHE A 320 -7.18 17.22 13.82
CA PHE A 320 -8.53 17.34 13.27
C PHE A 320 -9.52 17.88 14.28
N GLU A 321 -9.52 17.35 15.51
CA GLU A 321 -10.35 17.85 16.61
C GLU A 321 -10.09 19.34 16.87
N ALA A 322 -8.82 19.74 16.96
CA ALA A 322 -8.45 21.12 17.27
C ALA A 322 -8.92 22.12 16.20
N VAL A 323 -8.87 21.78 14.91
CA VAL A 323 -9.36 22.69 13.86
C VAL A 323 -10.89 22.73 13.82
N LEU A 324 -11.57 21.63 14.13
CA LEU A 324 -13.04 21.60 14.27
C LEU A 324 -13.48 22.48 15.45
N ASP A 325 -12.77 22.48 16.56
CA ASP A 325 -13.01 23.39 17.70
C ASP A 325 -12.82 24.86 17.31
N MET A 326 -11.82 25.17 16.47
CA MET A 326 -11.59 26.51 15.94
C MET A 326 -12.72 26.98 15.03
N MET A 327 -13.27 26.08 14.19
CA MET A 327 -14.45 26.34 13.37
C MET A 327 -15.68 26.54 14.26
N ALA A 328 -15.93 25.66 15.23
CA ALA A 328 -17.05 25.73 16.16
C ALA A 328 -17.08 27.03 16.97
N SER A 329 -15.89 27.54 17.35
CA SER A 329 -15.75 28.81 18.07
C SER A 329 -15.77 30.07 17.17
N GLY A 330 -15.93 29.92 15.85
CA GLY A 330 -15.93 31.02 14.88
C GLY A 330 -14.56 31.71 14.70
N ARG A 331 -13.48 31.09 15.16
CA ARG A 331 -12.11 31.64 15.00
C ARG A 331 -11.45 31.21 13.69
N LEU A 332 -12.02 30.23 12.98
CA LEU A 332 -11.61 29.81 11.65
C LEU A 332 -12.82 29.86 10.72
N ASP A 333 -12.84 30.85 9.83
CA ASP A 333 -13.83 30.98 8.76
C ASP A 333 -13.29 30.35 7.49
N VAL A 334 -13.88 29.24 7.06
CA VAL A 334 -13.55 28.58 5.80
C VAL A 334 -14.64 28.74 4.74
N LYS A 335 -15.82 29.31 5.09
CA LYS A 335 -16.90 29.52 4.14
C LYS A 335 -16.51 30.51 3.04
N SER A 336 -15.79 31.57 3.40
CA SER A 336 -15.25 32.55 2.47
C SER A 336 -14.19 31.99 1.51
N LEU A 337 -13.68 30.80 1.79
CA LEU A 337 -12.70 30.10 0.96
C LEU A 337 -13.34 29.16 -0.07
N ILE A 338 -14.64 28.90 -0.01
CA ILE A 338 -15.34 28.04 -0.97
C ILE A 338 -15.56 28.83 -2.26
N SER A 339 -14.86 28.45 -3.32
CA SER A 339 -14.98 29.11 -4.63
C SER A 339 -15.93 28.38 -5.58
N HIS A 340 -15.98 27.05 -5.54
CA HIS A 340 -16.76 26.25 -6.48
C HIS A 340 -17.44 25.05 -5.79
N ARG A 341 -18.54 24.61 -6.39
CA ARG A 341 -19.30 23.42 -5.97
C ARG A 341 -19.65 22.60 -7.19
N TYR A 342 -19.39 21.31 -7.12
CA TYR A 342 -19.75 20.36 -8.17
C TYR A 342 -20.46 19.15 -7.57
N LEU A 343 -21.47 18.64 -8.25
CA LEU A 343 -21.94 17.29 -7.96
C LEU A 343 -20.84 16.29 -8.28
N LEU A 344 -20.76 15.17 -7.55
CA LEU A 344 -19.75 14.13 -7.79
C LEU A 344 -19.76 13.65 -9.25
N GLU A 345 -20.91 13.61 -9.89
CA GLU A 345 -21.10 13.24 -11.30
C GLU A 345 -20.30 14.14 -12.26
N ASN A 346 -20.06 15.38 -11.85
CA ASN A 346 -19.32 16.38 -12.61
C ASN A 346 -17.84 16.51 -12.16
N ALA A 347 -17.30 15.49 -11.52
CA ALA A 347 -15.92 15.52 -10.99
C ALA A 347 -14.88 15.90 -12.05
N ASN A 348 -15.05 15.48 -13.32
CA ASN A 348 -14.13 15.84 -14.40
C ASN A 348 -13.99 17.35 -14.57
N GLN A 349 -15.10 18.12 -14.46
CA GLN A 349 -15.07 19.58 -14.58
C GLN A 349 -14.25 20.23 -13.46
N ALA A 350 -14.33 19.70 -12.24
CA ALA A 350 -13.51 20.19 -11.13
C ALA A 350 -12.00 19.94 -11.38
N TYR A 351 -11.64 18.82 -11.99
CA TYR A 351 -10.25 18.52 -12.32
C TYR A 351 -9.75 19.27 -13.56
N GLU A 352 -10.59 19.59 -14.50
CA GLU A 352 -10.32 20.54 -15.59
C GLU A 352 -10.05 21.94 -15.03
N LEU A 353 -10.87 22.39 -14.08
CA LEU A 353 -10.70 23.69 -13.41
C LEU A 353 -9.34 23.78 -12.69
N ILE A 354 -8.95 22.79 -11.87
CA ILE A 354 -7.68 22.87 -11.14
C ILE A 354 -6.44 22.80 -12.04
N THR A 355 -6.57 22.35 -13.28
CA THR A 355 -5.47 22.32 -14.27
C THR A 355 -5.52 23.52 -15.23
N SER A 356 -6.56 24.37 -15.17
CA SER A 356 -6.68 25.58 -15.94
C SER A 356 -6.05 26.79 -15.23
N ASP A 357 -6.07 27.95 -15.89
CA ASP A 357 -5.66 29.24 -15.33
C ASP A 357 -6.79 29.96 -14.59
N GLU A 358 -7.98 29.35 -14.50
CA GLU A 358 -9.13 29.95 -13.82
C GLU A 358 -8.88 29.96 -12.29
N PRO A 359 -9.10 31.11 -11.62
CA PRO A 359 -8.88 31.21 -10.18
C PRO A 359 -9.78 30.29 -9.37
N SER A 360 -9.20 29.48 -8.51
CA SER A 360 -9.94 28.60 -7.61
C SER A 360 -9.24 28.48 -6.25
N LEU A 361 -10.04 28.24 -5.20
CA LEU A 361 -9.56 27.96 -3.83
C LEU A 361 -10.17 26.66 -3.32
N GLY A 362 -11.22 26.72 -2.49
CA GLY A 362 -11.94 25.54 -1.99
C GLY A 362 -12.96 25.07 -3.01
N ILE A 363 -12.80 23.86 -3.53
CA ILE A 363 -13.71 23.22 -4.46
C ILE A 363 -14.38 22.06 -3.74
N LEU A 364 -15.70 22.10 -3.55
CA LEU A 364 -16.46 21.06 -2.86
C LEU A 364 -17.15 20.13 -3.85
N PHE A 365 -17.05 18.83 -3.61
CA PHE A 365 -17.98 17.86 -4.18
C PHE A 365 -19.18 17.67 -3.26
N GLU A 366 -20.35 17.60 -3.87
CA GLU A 366 -21.64 17.31 -3.25
C GLU A 366 -22.11 15.91 -3.62
N TYR A 367 -22.66 15.21 -2.65
CA TYR A 367 -23.07 13.82 -2.80
C TYR A 367 -24.59 13.69 -2.60
N PRO A 368 -25.26 12.74 -3.27
CA PRO A 368 -26.70 12.54 -3.12
C PRO A 368 -27.07 12.17 -1.69
N VAL A 369 -28.16 12.77 -1.19
CA VAL A 369 -28.69 12.49 0.15
C VAL A 369 -29.41 11.13 0.20
N SER A 370 -29.72 10.63 1.42
CA SER A 370 -30.33 9.29 1.59
C SER A 370 -31.70 9.15 0.97
N SER A 371 -32.45 10.27 0.82
CA SER A 371 -33.74 10.29 0.13
C SER A 371 -33.62 10.14 -1.39
N GLU A 372 -32.47 10.49 -1.97
CA GLU A 372 -32.21 10.37 -3.40
C GLU A 372 -31.55 9.03 -3.75
N LEU A 373 -30.66 8.57 -2.90
CA LEU A 373 -29.93 7.32 -3.10
C LEU A 373 -29.77 6.59 -1.75
N SER A 374 -30.45 5.46 -1.59
CA SER A 374 -30.48 4.73 -0.32
C SER A 374 -29.14 4.12 0.05
N ASP A 375 -28.88 3.96 1.36
CA ASP A 375 -27.67 3.30 1.87
C ASP A 375 -27.57 1.86 1.38
N ALA A 376 -28.70 1.15 1.26
CA ALA A 376 -28.74 -0.23 0.75
C ALA A 376 -28.25 -0.32 -0.70
N ALA A 377 -28.57 0.65 -1.54
CA ALA A 377 -28.10 0.70 -2.92
C ALA A 377 -26.58 0.98 -3.00
N LEU A 378 -26.07 1.82 -2.09
CA LEU A 378 -24.64 2.13 -2.02
C LEU A 378 -23.81 1.01 -1.40
N LYS A 379 -24.36 0.21 -0.48
CA LYS A 379 -23.68 -0.91 0.21
C LYS A 379 -23.51 -2.16 -0.64
N ASN A 380 -23.74 -2.09 -1.96
CA ASN A 380 -23.51 -3.24 -2.83
C ASN A 380 -22.03 -3.60 -2.88
N ASN A 381 -21.68 -4.77 -2.32
CA ASN A 381 -20.31 -5.27 -2.20
C ASN A 381 -19.80 -5.96 -3.47
N GLN A 382 -20.58 -5.96 -4.57
CA GLN A 382 -20.17 -6.56 -5.84
C GLN A 382 -20.70 -5.76 -7.03
N ILE A 383 -19.97 -5.82 -8.14
CA ILE A 383 -20.42 -5.28 -9.42
C ILE A 383 -20.17 -6.30 -10.53
N GLN A 384 -21.08 -6.34 -11.51
CA GLN A 384 -20.90 -7.12 -12.73
C GLN A 384 -20.01 -6.34 -13.68
N LEU A 385 -18.97 -7.01 -14.22
CA LEU A 385 -18.01 -6.41 -15.15
C LEU A 385 -18.30 -6.75 -16.61
N ALA A 386 -18.90 -7.92 -16.86
CA ALA A 386 -19.36 -8.34 -18.16
C ALA A 386 -20.87 -8.13 -18.28
N SER A 387 -21.36 -7.63 -19.41
CA SER A 387 -22.78 -7.67 -19.72
C SER A 387 -23.26 -9.12 -19.66
N PRO A 388 -24.43 -9.42 -19.08
CA PRO A 388 -24.97 -10.77 -19.09
C PRO A 388 -25.18 -11.17 -20.56
N SER A 389 -24.20 -11.94 -21.09
CA SER A 389 -24.40 -12.57 -22.38
C SER A 389 -25.48 -13.62 -22.18
N THR A 390 -26.51 -13.59 -23.02
CA THR A 390 -27.64 -14.53 -23.09
C THR A 390 -27.21 -15.98 -23.40
N GLN A 391 -25.94 -16.32 -23.31
CA GLN A 391 -25.33 -17.62 -23.54
C GLN A 391 -24.80 -18.28 -22.27
N ALA A 392 -25.52 -18.29 -21.19
CA ALA A 392 -25.07 -18.98 -19.98
C ALA A 392 -26.10 -20.00 -19.46
N LEU A 393 -26.69 -20.75 -20.36
CA LEU A 393 -27.11 -22.13 -20.09
C LEU A 393 -26.14 -23.10 -20.77
N ALA A 394 -24.85 -22.79 -20.74
CA ALA A 394 -23.82 -23.74 -21.11
C ALA A 394 -23.57 -24.63 -19.90
N SER A 395 -23.86 -25.90 -20.07
CA SER A 395 -23.54 -27.03 -19.24
C SER A 395 -22.42 -26.72 -18.25
N THR A 396 -22.74 -26.69 -16.98
CA THR A 396 -21.79 -26.90 -15.89
C THR A 396 -21.22 -28.30 -16.05
N SER A 397 -20.24 -28.46 -16.91
CA SER A 397 -19.38 -29.62 -16.85
C SER A 397 -18.71 -29.54 -15.49
N PRO A 398 -18.91 -30.50 -14.58
CA PRO A 398 -18.33 -30.47 -13.23
C PRO A 398 -16.79 -30.53 -13.24
N GLU A 399 -16.19 -30.69 -14.39
CA GLU A 399 -14.76 -30.95 -14.59
C GLU A 399 -13.94 -29.70 -14.86
N LYS A 400 -14.52 -28.55 -15.24
CA LYS A 400 -13.74 -27.36 -15.58
C LYS A 400 -13.47 -26.47 -14.36
N ALA A 401 -12.20 -26.05 -14.17
CA ALA A 401 -11.82 -25.18 -13.08
C ALA A 401 -12.40 -23.76 -13.25
N SER A 402 -13.35 -23.43 -12.40
CA SER A 402 -14.05 -22.16 -12.30
C SER A 402 -13.52 -21.39 -11.08
N VAL A 403 -12.72 -20.35 -11.31
CA VAL A 403 -11.84 -19.77 -10.30
C VAL A 403 -12.33 -18.43 -9.80
N GLY A 404 -12.38 -18.29 -8.48
CA GLY A 404 -12.50 -17.03 -7.76
C GLY A 404 -11.17 -16.62 -7.12
N PHE A 405 -10.79 -15.35 -7.25
CA PHE A 405 -9.58 -14.82 -6.64
C PHE A 405 -9.91 -13.98 -5.41
N ILE A 406 -9.16 -14.20 -4.33
CA ILE A 406 -9.16 -13.36 -3.13
C ILE A 406 -7.79 -12.68 -3.04
N GLY A 407 -7.79 -11.36 -3.26
CA GLY A 407 -6.57 -10.56 -3.38
C GLY A 407 -6.25 -10.22 -4.84
N SER A 408 -6.04 -8.93 -5.09
CA SER A 408 -5.67 -8.34 -6.39
C SER A 408 -4.40 -7.49 -6.28
N GLY A 409 -3.48 -7.91 -5.41
CA GLY A 409 -2.18 -7.26 -5.22
C GLY A 409 -1.26 -7.40 -6.45
N SER A 410 -0.10 -6.74 -6.39
CA SER A 410 0.84 -6.70 -7.52
C SER A 410 1.25 -8.09 -8.00
N TYR A 411 1.49 -9.05 -7.11
CA TYR A 411 1.85 -10.43 -7.48
C TYR A 411 0.68 -11.16 -8.15
N ALA A 412 -0.52 -11.03 -7.61
CA ALA A 412 -1.71 -11.62 -8.21
C ALA A 412 -1.90 -11.13 -9.67
N VAL A 413 -1.85 -9.81 -9.87
CA VAL A 413 -2.08 -9.16 -11.17
C VAL A 413 -0.95 -9.44 -12.18
N SER A 414 0.31 -9.47 -11.73
CA SER A 414 1.46 -9.61 -12.65
C SER A 414 1.86 -11.06 -12.93
N VAL A 415 1.53 -12.00 -12.04
CA VAL A 415 2.04 -13.38 -12.13
C VAL A 415 0.92 -14.42 -12.02
N LEU A 416 0.13 -14.38 -10.94
CA LEU A 416 -0.74 -15.52 -10.62
C LEU A 416 -1.98 -15.59 -11.53
N ILE A 417 -2.72 -14.47 -11.70
CA ILE A 417 -3.89 -14.43 -12.58
C ILE A 417 -3.52 -14.80 -14.02
N PRO A 418 -2.44 -14.22 -14.63
CA PRO A 418 -1.97 -14.67 -15.95
C PRO A 418 -1.61 -16.15 -16.02
N ALA A 419 -1.03 -16.72 -14.95
CA ALA A 419 -0.69 -18.14 -14.91
C ALA A 419 -1.94 -19.03 -14.91
N PHE A 420 -2.95 -18.69 -14.12
CA PHE A 420 -4.24 -19.41 -14.11
C PHE A 420 -4.99 -19.26 -15.43
N GLN A 421 -4.99 -18.07 -16.02
CA GLN A 421 -5.60 -17.84 -17.33
C GLN A 421 -4.94 -18.71 -18.44
N LYS A 422 -3.60 -18.76 -18.46
CA LYS A 422 -2.85 -19.62 -19.39
C LYS A 422 -3.06 -21.12 -19.12
N ALA A 423 -3.33 -21.50 -17.88
CA ALA A 423 -3.69 -22.87 -17.52
C ALA A 423 -5.11 -23.27 -17.95
N GLY A 424 -5.89 -22.36 -18.56
CA GLY A 424 -7.24 -22.64 -19.05
C GLY A 424 -8.36 -22.42 -18.05
N ALA A 425 -8.07 -21.88 -16.85
CA ALA A 425 -9.06 -21.62 -15.83
C ALA A 425 -10.10 -20.57 -16.29
N THR A 426 -11.37 -20.78 -15.92
CA THR A 426 -12.44 -19.81 -16.13
C THR A 426 -12.46 -18.82 -14.96
N LEU A 427 -12.17 -17.54 -15.23
CA LEU A 427 -12.12 -16.49 -14.21
C LEU A 427 -13.54 -15.95 -13.94
N GLN A 428 -14.10 -16.23 -12.75
CA GLN A 428 -15.47 -15.85 -12.41
C GLN A 428 -15.54 -14.56 -11.60
N ALA A 429 -14.88 -14.51 -10.47
CA ALA A 429 -14.95 -13.37 -9.57
C ALA A 429 -13.60 -13.05 -8.94
N ILE A 430 -13.39 -11.77 -8.62
CA ILE A 430 -12.20 -11.30 -7.91
C ILE A 430 -12.62 -10.36 -6.78
N ALA A 431 -12.06 -10.56 -5.59
CA ALA A 431 -12.31 -9.71 -4.43
C ALA A 431 -11.06 -8.99 -3.94
N SER A 432 -11.23 -7.71 -3.55
CA SER A 432 -10.24 -6.94 -2.80
C SER A 432 -10.93 -5.95 -1.87
N ARG A 433 -10.41 -5.76 -0.65
CA ARG A 433 -11.05 -4.97 0.41
C ARG A 433 -11.50 -3.57 -0.02
N ALA A 434 -10.69 -2.85 -0.77
CA ALA A 434 -10.99 -1.49 -1.22
C ALA A 434 -11.86 -1.42 -2.50
N GLY A 435 -12.09 -2.54 -3.19
CA GLY A 435 -12.89 -2.61 -4.41
C GLY A 435 -12.20 -2.11 -5.68
N VAL A 436 -11.42 -1.06 -5.65
CA VAL A 436 -10.77 -0.45 -6.83
C VAL A 436 -9.87 -1.44 -7.58
N SER A 437 -8.98 -2.12 -6.86
CA SER A 437 -8.05 -3.06 -7.47
C SER A 437 -8.74 -4.33 -8.01
N SER A 438 -9.87 -4.76 -7.41
CA SER A 438 -10.66 -5.87 -7.94
C SER A 438 -11.36 -5.50 -9.25
N VAL A 439 -11.89 -4.28 -9.35
CA VAL A 439 -12.48 -3.78 -10.60
C VAL A 439 -11.44 -3.67 -11.71
N TYR A 440 -10.30 -3.08 -11.40
CA TYR A 440 -9.21 -2.95 -12.36
C TYR A 440 -8.72 -4.32 -12.87
N ALA A 441 -8.37 -5.22 -11.95
CA ALA A 441 -7.92 -6.56 -12.32
C ALA A 441 -9.03 -7.35 -13.02
N GLY A 442 -10.28 -7.18 -12.57
CA GLY A 442 -11.44 -7.80 -13.17
C GLY A 442 -11.64 -7.42 -14.63
N LYS A 443 -11.61 -6.13 -14.93
CA LYS A 443 -11.69 -5.61 -16.32
C LYS A 443 -10.51 -6.08 -17.17
N LYS A 444 -9.28 -6.01 -16.60
CA LYS A 444 -8.04 -6.38 -17.32
C LYS A 444 -7.99 -7.84 -17.75
N PHE A 445 -8.45 -8.75 -16.90
CA PHE A 445 -8.34 -10.19 -17.10
C PHE A 445 -9.66 -10.87 -17.49
N GLY A 446 -10.75 -10.14 -17.61
CA GLY A 446 -12.04 -10.66 -18.05
C GLY A 446 -12.79 -11.46 -16.97
N PHE A 447 -12.66 -11.12 -15.71
CA PHE A 447 -13.54 -11.65 -14.67
C PHE A 447 -14.97 -11.16 -14.87
N LYS A 448 -15.95 -11.98 -14.50
CA LYS A 448 -17.36 -11.60 -14.63
C LYS A 448 -17.80 -10.64 -13.52
N THR A 449 -17.26 -10.80 -12.32
CA THR A 449 -17.66 -10.04 -11.13
C THR A 449 -16.44 -9.50 -10.38
N ALA A 450 -16.51 -8.25 -9.92
CA ALA A 450 -15.60 -7.68 -8.92
C ALA A 450 -16.34 -7.50 -7.59
N ALA A 451 -15.69 -7.84 -6.49
CA ALA A 451 -16.24 -7.73 -5.15
C ALA A 451 -15.27 -7.04 -4.17
N SER A 452 -15.81 -6.52 -3.09
CA SER A 452 -15.04 -6.03 -1.93
C SER A 452 -15.06 -7.00 -0.75
N ASN A 453 -16.04 -7.91 -0.70
CA ASN A 453 -16.14 -8.95 0.33
C ASN A 453 -15.74 -10.32 -0.25
N PRO A 454 -14.69 -10.97 0.31
CA PRO A 454 -14.27 -12.32 -0.09
C PRO A 454 -15.35 -13.40 0.04
N ASP A 455 -16.27 -13.27 0.99
CA ASP A 455 -17.34 -14.25 1.20
C ASP A 455 -18.24 -14.41 -0.04
N ILE A 456 -18.44 -13.31 -0.80
CA ILE A 456 -19.18 -13.34 -2.07
C ILE A 456 -18.52 -14.30 -3.07
N VAL A 457 -17.19 -14.33 -3.08
CA VAL A 457 -16.41 -15.19 -3.96
C VAL A 457 -16.43 -16.64 -3.45
N ILE A 458 -16.25 -16.84 -2.15
CA ILE A 458 -16.20 -18.17 -1.52
C ILE A 458 -17.55 -18.87 -1.62
N GLN A 459 -18.66 -18.17 -1.35
CA GLN A 459 -20.00 -18.73 -1.32
C GLN A 459 -20.65 -18.83 -2.72
N ASN A 460 -20.01 -18.32 -3.76
CA ASN A 460 -20.56 -18.36 -5.11
C ASN A 460 -20.64 -19.82 -5.62
N PRO A 461 -21.84 -20.34 -5.95
CA PRO A 461 -22.00 -21.72 -6.42
C PRO A 461 -21.40 -21.98 -7.80
N GLN A 462 -21.17 -20.94 -8.59
CA GLN A 462 -20.52 -21.04 -9.91
C GLN A 462 -18.98 -21.15 -9.80
N ILE A 463 -18.41 -21.01 -8.61
CA ILE A 463 -16.98 -21.12 -8.34
C ILE A 463 -16.72 -22.45 -7.64
N ASN A 464 -15.86 -23.29 -8.20
CA ASN A 464 -15.42 -24.53 -7.57
C ASN A 464 -13.99 -24.45 -7.00
N THR A 465 -13.28 -23.36 -7.29
CA THR A 465 -11.86 -23.19 -6.97
C THR A 465 -11.59 -21.78 -6.48
N ILE A 466 -10.89 -21.64 -5.36
CA ILE A 466 -10.48 -20.35 -4.78
C ILE A 466 -8.97 -20.21 -4.85
N ALA A 467 -8.50 -19.09 -5.41
CA ALA A 467 -7.10 -18.69 -5.40
C ALA A 467 -6.90 -17.54 -4.40
N ILE A 468 -6.13 -17.78 -3.34
CA ILE A 468 -5.87 -16.82 -2.26
C ILE A 468 -4.49 -16.20 -2.46
N ALA A 469 -4.45 -14.88 -2.61
CA ALA A 469 -3.24 -14.07 -2.83
C ALA A 469 -3.30 -12.74 -2.07
N THR A 470 -3.62 -12.81 -0.79
CA THR A 470 -3.75 -11.70 0.15
C THR A 470 -2.47 -11.48 0.97
N GLN A 471 -2.50 -10.66 2.01
CA GLN A 471 -1.47 -10.63 3.04
C GLN A 471 -1.51 -11.93 3.86
N HIS A 472 -0.37 -12.31 4.42
CA HIS A 472 -0.17 -13.64 5.00
C HIS A 472 -1.08 -13.95 6.20
N ASP A 473 -1.39 -12.92 7.01
CA ASP A 473 -2.29 -13.02 8.18
C ASP A 473 -3.69 -13.53 7.87
N SER A 474 -4.14 -13.33 6.64
CA SER A 474 -5.48 -13.70 6.21
C SER A 474 -5.57 -15.04 5.49
N HIS A 475 -4.44 -15.70 5.17
CA HIS A 475 -4.41 -16.95 4.42
C HIS A 475 -5.19 -18.06 5.14
N ALA A 476 -4.86 -18.33 6.41
CA ALA A 476 -5.50 -19.37 7.21
C ALA A 476 -7.03 -19.19 7.23
N LYS A 477 -7.50 -17.98 7.55
CA LYS A 477 -8.93 -17.64 7.59
C LYS A 477 -9.65 -17.98 6.27
N TYR A 478 -9.07 -17.62 5.14
CA TYR A 478 -9.72 -17.86 3.84
C TYR A 478 -9.59 -19.31 3.38
N VAL A 479 -8.52 -20.01 3.78
CA VAL A 479 -8.39 -21.46 3.57
C VAL A 479 -9.48 -22.21 4.32
N GLU A 480 -9.69 -21.93 5.61
CA GLU A 480 -10.75 -22.54 6.42
C GLU A 480 -12.14 -22.27 5.85
N ALA A 481 -12.44 -21.02 5.51
CA ALA A 481 -13.71 -20.64 4.91
C ALA A 481 -13.97 -21.36 3.57
N ALA A 482 -12.94 -21.51 2.74
CA ALA A 482 -13.05 -22.22 1.46
C ALA A 482 -13.19 -23.74 1.65
N LEU A 483 -12.53 -24.35 2.65
CA LEU A 483 -12.72 -25.76 3.03
C LEU A 483 -14.14 -26.03 3.49
N HIS A 484 -14.71 -25.18 4.36
CA HIS A 484 -16.11 -25.28 4.78
C HIS A 484 -17.09 -25.15 3.61
N ALA A 485 -16.76 -24.36 2.60
CA ALA A 485 -17.55 -24.21 1.37
C ALA A 485 -17.30 -25.34 0.34
N GLY A 486 -16.43 -26.31 0.65
CA GLY A 486 -16.12 -27.44 -0.25
C GLY A 486 -15.39 -27.04 -1.54
N LYS A 487 -14.62 -25.93 -1.53
CA LYS A 487 -13.92 -25.41 -2.70
C LYS A 487 -12.50 -25.96 -2.79
N ASN A 488 -12.02 -26.22 -4.01
CA ASN A 488 -10.61 -26.44 -4.25
C ASN A 488 -9.82 -25.15 -3.96
N ILE A 489 -8.64 -25.26 -3.36
CA ILE A 489 -7.90 -24.12 -2.82
C ILE A 489 -6.47 -24.10 -3.35
N PHE A 490 -6.14 -23.00 -3.98
CA PHE A 490 -4.75 -22.59 -4.19
C PHE A 490 -4.47 -21.40 -3.29
N VAL A 491 -3.55 -21.54 -2.35
CA VAL A 491 -3.15 -20.43 -1.49
C VAL A 491 -1.68 -20.07 -1.75
N GLU A 492 -1.39 -18.78 -1.92
CA GLU A 492 -0.01 -18.34 -1.94
C GLU A 492 0.67 -18.65 -0.60
N LYS A 493 1.97 -18.84 -0.67
CA LYS A 493 2.77 -19.10 0.54
C LYS A 493 2.82 -17.84 1.44
N PRO A 494 2.95 -18.00 2.75
CA PRO A 494 2.84 -19.22 3.53
C PRO A 494 1.38 -19.69 3.66
N LEU A 495 1.17 -20.94 4.05
CA LEU A 495 -0.17 -21.45 4.36
C LEU A 495 -0.80 -20.70 5.54
N CYS A 496 -0.01 -20.48 6.58
CA CYS A 496 -0.40 -19.84 7.85
C CYS A 496 0.82 -19.24 8.54
N LEU A 497 0.63 -18.52 9.65
CA LEU A 497 1.70 -17.82 10.38
C LEU A 497 2.11 -18.50 11.70
N ASN A 498 1.29 -19.40 12.25
CA ASN A 498 1.58 -20.06 13.52
C ASN A 498 1.04 -21.51 13.55
N LEU A 499 1.50 -22.27 14.56
CA LEU A 499 1.15 -23.67 14.71
C LEU A 499 -0.34 -23.89 15.00
N GLU A 500 -0.99 -22.99 15.72
CA GLU A 500 -2.41 -23.09 16.02
C GLU A 500 -3.26 -23.08 14.74
N GLN A 501 -3.02 -22.09 13.85
CA GLN A 501 -3.65 -22.04 12.53
C GLN A 501 -3.38 -23.30 11.69
N LEU A 502 -2.14 -23.82 11.75
CA LEU A 502 -1.77 -25.03 11.04
C LEU A 502 -2.56 -26.24 11.54
N GLU A 503 -2.70 -26.40 12.85
CA GLU A 503 -3.47 -27.48 13.46
C GLU A 503 -4.95 -27.39 13.17
N GLN A 504 -5.53 -26.17 13.17
CA GLN A 504 -6.92 -25.93 12.78
C GLN A 504 -7.17 -26.35 11.34
N ILE A 505 -6.35 -25.89 10.39
CA ILE A 505 -6.46 -26.28 8.98
C ILE A 505 -6.26 -27.79 8.81
N GLY A 506 -5.26 -28.39 9.47
CA GLY A 506 -4.95 -29.81 9.39
C GLY A 506 -6.10 -30.67 9.92
N SER A 507 -6.67 -30.31 11.06
CA SER A 507 -7.81 -31.01 11.66
C SER A 507 -9.05 -30.91 10.78
N LEU A 508 -9.36 -29.72 10.26
CA LEU A 508 -10.48 -29.50 9.35
C LEU A 508 -10.30 -30.30 8.06
N TYR A 509 -9.14 -30.24 7.42
CA TYR A 509 -8.87 -30.94 6.16
C TYR A 509 -8.95 -32.47 6.31
N ARG A 510 -8.38 -33.05 7.39
CA ARG A 510 -8.44 -34.50 7.67
C ARG A 510 -9.84 -34.96 8.06
N GLY A 511 -10.62 -34.10 8.70
CA GLY A 511 -12.03 -34.41 9.09
C GLY A 511 -13.00 -34.49 7.90
N LEU A 512 -12.60 -33.99 6.72
CA LEU A 512 -13.42 -34.09 5.51
C LEU A 512 -13.43 -35.54 4.96
N ASP A 513 -14.56 -35.95 4.39
CA ASP A 513 -14.69 -37.22 3.68
C ASP A 513 -13.64 -37.31 2.56
N VAL A 514 -12.83 -38.37 2.58
CA VAL A 514 -11.73 -38.58 1.65
C VAL A 514 -12.20 -38.53 0.19
N THR A 515 -13.40 -39.02 -0.09
CA THR A 515 -13.99 -39.09 -1.45
C THR A 515 -14.47 -37.73 -1.97
N LYS A 516 -14.69 -36.76 -1.06
CA LYS A 516 -15.19 -35.40 -1.36
C LYS A 516 -14.21 -34.32 -0.97
N ARG A 517 -13.02 -34.71 -0.51
CA ARG A 517 -12.00 -33.78 -0.04
C ARG A 517 -11.49 -32.90 -1.17
N PRO A 518 -11.63 -31.57 -1.06
CA PRO A 518 -11.16 -30.68 -2.11
C PRO A 518 -9.62 -30.65 -2.18
N HIS A 519 -9.09 -30.27 -3.33
CA HIS A 519 -7.66 -30.00 -3.45
C HIS A 519 -7.27 -28.80 -2.58
N LEU A 520 -6.20 -28.94 -1.80
CA LEU A 520 -5.54 -27.85 -1.09
C LEU A 520 -4.07 -27.84 -1.48
N MET A 521 -3.63 -26.75 -2.12
CA MET A 521 -2.27 -26.59 -2.60
C MET A 521 -1.71 -25.22 -2.22
N VAL A 522 -0.48 -25.21 -1.70
CA VAL A 522 0.28 -23.98 -1.45
C VAL A 522 1.16 -23.65 -2.66
N GLY A 523 1.31 -22.38 -2.98
CA GLY A 523 2.07 -21.85 -4.12
C GLY A 523 3.58 -22.07 -4.03
N PHE A 524 4.03 -23.27 -3.71
CA PHE A 524 5.45 -23.68 -3.73
C PHE A 524 5.93 -23.91 -5.16
N ASN A 525 5.93 -22.86 -5.94
CA ASN A 525 6.17 -22.87 -7.39
C ASN A 525 7.54 -23.45 -7.80
N ARG A 526 8.57 -23.32 -6.96
CA ARG A 526 9.94 -23.74 -7.31
C ARG A 526 10.05 -25.22 -7.63
N ARG A 527 9.22 -26.07 -7.03
CA ARG A 527 9.13 -27.50 -7.40
C ARG A 527 8.89 -27.71 -8.90
N PHE A 528 8.10 -26.82 -9.52
CA PHE A 528 7.66 -26.93 -10.90
C PHE A 528 8.58 -26.23 -11.91
N ALA A 529 9.68 -25.62 -11.45
CA ALA A 529 10.65 -24.99 -12.33
C ALA A 529 11.31 -26.05 -13.27
N PRO A 530 11.50 -25.77 -14.57
CA PRO A 530 11.96 -26.76 -15.55
C PRO A 530 13.28 -27.41 -15.14
N GLN A 531 14.22 -26.64 -14.60
CA GLN A 531 15.51 -27.17 -14.15
C GLN A 531 15.39 -28.01 -12.90
N ILE A 532 14.46 -27.68 -11.98
CA ILE A 532 14.20 -28.52 -10.80
C ILE A 532 13.56 -29.84 -11.17
N GLN A 533 12.62 -29.83 -12.12
CA GLN A 533 12.04 -31.05 -12.68
C GLN A 533 13.12 -31.92 -13.36
N LYS A 534 14.05 -31.30 -14.10
CA LYS A 534 15.21 -32.00 -14.67
C LYS A 534 16.13 -32.57 -13.59
N ILE A 535 16.45 -31.78 -12.55
CA ILE A 535 17.25 -32.25 -11.40
C ILE A 535 16.57 -33.47 -10.76
N LYS A 536 15.25 -33.37 -10.44
CA LYS A 536 14.50 -34.47 -9.83
C LYS A 536 14.54 -35.74 -10.66
N SER A 537 14.42 -35.61 -11.99
CA SER A 537 14.52 -36.74 -12.91
C SER A 537 15.90 -37.39 -12.94
N LEU A 538 16.97 -36.61 -12.73
CA LEU A 538 18.34 -37.11 -12.72
C LEU A 538 18.68 -37.83 -11.42
N ILE A 539 18.18 -37.33 -10.26
CA ILE A 539 18.53 -37.88 -8.95
C ILE A 539 17.59 -38.98 -8.46
N LYS A 540 16.45 -39.24 -9.18
CA LYS A 540 15.41 -40.17 -8.73
C LYS A 540 15.92 -41.60 -8.48
N ASP A 541 16.88 -42.06 -9.29
CA ASP A 541 17.45 -43.43 -9.22
C ASP A 541 18.70 -43.50 -8.36
N ILE A 542 19.09 -42.44 -7.63
CA ILE A 542 20.21 -42.42 -6.69
C ILE A 542 19.69 -42.75 -5.30
N ASN A 543 19.97 -43.96 -4.87
CA ASN A 543 19.53 -44.49 -3.56
C ASN A 543 20.43 -44.09 -2.38
N THR A 544 21.57 -43.46 -2.63
CA THR A 544 22.44 -42.94 -1.56
C THR A 544 21.98 -41.59 -1.05
N PRO A 545 22.26 -41.26 0.22
CA PRO A 545 22.00 -39.92 0.76
C PRO A 545 22.61 -38.81 -0.08
N LYS A 546 21.96 -37.68 -0.11
CA LYS A 546 22.30 -36.49 -0.91
C LYS A 546 22.60 -35.31 0.00
N SER A 547 23.51 -34.45 -0.40
CA SER A 547 23.74 -33.18 0.27
C SER A 547 23.32 -32.03 -0.61
N PHE A 548 22.50 -31.11 -0.06
CA PHE A 548 22.00 -29.93 -0.72
C PHE A 548 22.58 -28.68 -0.06
N VAL A 549 23.14 -27.78 -0.87
CA VAL A 549 23.64 -26.48 -0.41
C VAL A 549 22.89 -25.37 -1.17
N MET A 550 22.03 -24.66 -0.45
CA MET A 550 21.21 -23.59 -1.01
C MET A 550 21.68 -22.23 -0.47
N THR A 551 22.03 -21.31 -1.37
CA THR A 551 22.33 -19.92 -1.02
C THR A 551 21.27 -19.02 -1.57
N VAL A 552 20.66 -18.19 -0.72
CA VAL A 552 19.65 -17.21 -1.05
C VAL A 552 20.15 -15.82 -0.68
N ASN A 553 20.53 -15.03 -1.66
CA ASN A 553 20.87 -13.61 -1.51
C ASN A 553 19.58 -12.79 -1.59
N ALA A 554 18.84 -12.74 -0.50
CA ALA A 554 17.49 -12.18 -0.46
C ALA A 554 17.47 -10.65 -0.57
N GLY A 555 18.55 -9.98 -0.14
CA GLY A 555 18.67 -8.54 -0.06
C GLY A 555 17.86 -7.92 1.09
N ARG A 556 18.23 -6.71 1.49
CA ARG A 556 17.59 -6.00 2.60
C ARG A 556 16.18 -5.55 2.22
N ILE A 557 15.24 -5.69 3.12
CA ILE A 557 13.90 -5.08 3.12
C ILE A 557 13.83 -4.11 4.30
N ASP A 558 13.16 -2.97 4.10
CA ASP A 558 12.96 -2.00 5.17
C ASP A 558 12.16 -2.61 6.32
N GLY A 559 12.50 -2.26 7.56
CA GLY A 559 11.84 -2.80 8.75
C GLY A 559 10.36 -2.42 8.87
N SER A 560 9.94 -1.32 8.22
CA SER A 560 8.55 -0.88 8.15
C SER A 560 7.70 -1.64 7.12
N HIS A 561 8.33 -2.46 6.27
CA HIS A 561 7.58 -3.22 5.27
C HIS A 561 6.72 -4.31 5.94
N TRP A 562 5.46 -4.45 5.52
CA TRP A 562 4.49 -5.37 6.11
C TRP A 562 4.98 -6.82 6.27
N THR A 563 5.87 -7.30 5.39
CA THR A 563 6.45 -8.66 5.48
C THR A 563 7.38 -8.84 6.67
N GLN A 564 7.92 -7.74 7.24
CA GLN A 564 8.76 -7.75 8.44
C GLN A 564 7.91 -7.74 9.73
N ASP A 565 6.63 -7.43 9.61
CA ASP A 565 5.70 -7.47 10.73
C ASP A 565 5.38 -8.91 11.11
N GLY A 566 5.61 -9.27 12.36
CA GLY A 566 5.39 -10.64 12.85
C GLY A 566 3.93 -11.10 12.80
N GLN A 567 2.98 -10.16 12.91
CA GLN A 567 1.54 -10.47 12.94
C GLN A 567 0.91 -10.50 11.52
N VAL A 568 1.39 -9.64 10.62
CA VAL A 568 0.84 -9.51 9.26
C VAL A 568 1.62 -10.35 8.25
N GLY A 569 2.94 -10.25 8.26
CA GLY A 569 3.83 -10.92 7.32
C GLY A 569 4.50 -12.18 7.84
N GLY A 570 4.60 -12.34 9.16
CA GLY A 570 5.28 -13.46 9.82
C GLY A 570 6.81 -13.43 9.71
N GLY A 571 7.39 -12.32 9.20
CA GLY A 571 8.82 -12.22 8.96
C GLY A 571 9.29 -12.97 7.71
N ARG A 572 10.58 -12.92 7.43
CA ARG A 572 11.14 -13.43 6.17
C ARG A 572 11.30 -14.93 6.14
N ILE A 573 11.47 -15.56 7.28
CA ILE A 573 11.59 -17.03 7.35
C ILE A 573 10.27 -17.66 6.92
N ILE A 574 9.17 -17.28 7.55
CA ILE A 574 7.83 -17.77 7.21
C ILE A 574 7.43 -17.30 5.81
N GLY A 575 7.65 -16.02 5.49
CA GLY A 575 7.18 -15.42 4.25
C GLY A 575 7.99 -15.77 3.00
N GLU A 576 9.27 -16.19 3.10
CA GLU A 576 10.11 -16.47 1.94
C GLU A 576 10.95 -17.76 2.08
N ALA A 577 11.59 -18.02 3.24
CA ALA A 577 12.45 -19.18 3.39
C ALA A 577 11.68 -20.50 3.29
N CYS A 578 10.38 -20.51 3.58
CA CYS A 578 9.48 -21.66 3.37
C CYS A 578 9.59 -22.27 1.96
N HIS A 579 9.81 -21.46 0.94
CA HIS A 579 10.04 -21.94 -0.44
C HIS A 579 11.26 -22.83 -0.57
N PHE A 580 12.32 -22.57 0.17
CA PHE A 580 13.58 -23.30 0.08
C PHE A 580 13.54 -24.54 0.96
N ILE A 581 12.85 -24.49 2.09
CA ILE A 581 12.55 -25.67 2.92
C ILE A 581 11.71 -26.66 2.09
N ASP A 582 10.67 -26.18 1.43
CA ASP A 582 9.85 -26.97 0.51
C ASP A 582 10.65 -27.57 -0.64
N LEU A 583 11.52 -26.79 -1.26
CA LEU A 583 12.35 -27.26 -2.37
C LEU A 583 13.31 -28.37 -1.93
N MET A 584 13.93 -28.24 -0.76
CA MET A 584 14.81 -29.30 -0.22
C MET A 584 14.01 -30.55 0.11
N ARG A 585 12.84 -30.40 0.76
CA ARG A 585 11.93 -31.52 1.04
C ARG A 585 11.51 -32.28 -0.23
N TYR A 586 11.16 -31.53 -1.29
CA TYR A 586 10.81 -32.11 -2.58
C TYR A 586 11.97 -32.86 -3.23
N LEU A 587 13.17 -32.26 -3.26
CA LEU A 587 14.34 -32.88 -3.88
C LEU A 587 14.82 -34.10 -3.13
N ALA A 588 14.89 -34.05 -1.81
CA ALA A 588 15.23 -35.20 -0.97
C ALA A 588 14.23 -36.35 -1.20
N GLY A 589 12.94 -36.06 -1.26
CA GLY A 589 11.88 -37.07 -1.40
C GLY A 589 11.58 -37.84 -0.12
N ALA A 590 12.17 -37.44 1.02
CA ALA A 590 12.06 -38.07 2.33
C ALA A 590 11.62 -37.01 3.37
N GLN A 591 11.02 -37.43 4.47
CA GLN A 591 10.56 -36.55 5.56
C GLN A 591 11.75 -35.84 6.23
N ILE A 592 11.49 -34.59 6.67
CA ILE A 592 12.41 -33.85 7.54
C ILE A 592 12.26 -34.40 8.94
N ILE A 593 13.37 -34.96 9.51
CA ILE A 593 13.38 -35.58 10.84
C ILE A 593 14.09 -34.72 11.87
N GLU A 594 14.89 -33.76 11.45
CA GLU A 594 15.65 -32.88 12.34
C GLU A 594 15.92 -31.56 11.61
N HIS A 595 15.84 -30.43 12.31
CA HIS A 595 16.24 -29.13 11.83
C HIS A 595 17.10 -28.38 12.85
N SER A 596 17.84 -27.39 12.38
CA SER A 596 18.62 -26.48 13.22
C SER A 596 18.66 -25.10 12.55
N VAL A 597 18.74 -24.02 13.34
CA VAL A 597 18.86 -22.67 12.84
C VAL A 597 19.92 -21.88 13.61
N GLN A 598 20.67 -21.06 12.89
CA GLN A 598 21.56 -20.06 13.45
C GLN A 598 21.23 -18.72 12.83
N SER A 599 20.91 -17.73 13.66
CA SER A 599 20.57 -16.38 13.22
C SER A 599 21.76 -15.44 13.36
N MET A 600 21.93 -14.55 12.38
CA MET A 600 22.86 -13.44 12.44
C MET A 600 22.16 -12.22 13.01
N SER A 601 22.42 -11.89 14.26
CA SER A 601 21.89 -10.71 14.94
C SER A 601 23.00 -9.88 15.56
N ALA A 602 22.88 -8.55 15.56
CA ALA A 602 23.75 -7.70 16.33
C ALA A 602 23.41 -7.81 17.83
N PRO A 603 24.39 -7.82 18.73
CA PRO A 603 24.12 -7.85 20.17
C PRO A 603 23.16 -6.73 20.59
N GLY A 604 22.04 -7.09 21.24
CA GLY A 604 21.01 -6.14 21.69
C GLY A 604 20.01 -5.69 20.63
N SER A 605 20.02 -6.27 19.44
CA SER A 605 19.01 -5.99 18.39
C SER A 605 17.70 -6.71 18.71
N ALA A 606 16.60 -5.97 18.77
CA ALA A 606 15.24 -6.52 18.83
C ALA A 606 14.64 -6.78 17.43
N ALA A 607 15.41 -6.54 16.35
CA ALA A 607 14.91 -6.73 14.98
C ALA A 607 14.79 -8.23 14.64
N PRO A 608 13.76 -8.65 13.89
CA PRO A 608 13.63 -10.03 13.41
C PRO A 608 14.85 -10.49 12.65
N ALA A 609 15.26 -11.74 12.84
CA ALA A 609 16.35 -12.33 12.10
C ALA A 609 15.99 -12.45 10.62
N ASP A 610 16.65 -11.69 9.75
CA ASP A 610 16.47 -11.71 8.29
C ASP A 610 17.64 -12.34 7.54
N SER A 611 18.65 -12.84 8.30
CA SER A 611 19.81 -13.58 7.80
C SER A 611 20.04 -14.79 8.69
N VAL A 612 19.76 -15.98 8.14
CA VAL A 612 19.82 -17.24 8.89
C VAL A 612 20.50 -18.35 8.10
N MET A 613 21.11 -19.26 8.84
CA MET A 613 21.58 -20.54 8.36
C MET A 613 20.68 -21.66 8.90
N ILE A 614 20.03 -22.39 8.00
CA ILE A 614 19.09 -23.46 8.33
C ILE A 614 19.72 -24.80 7.91
N GLY A 615 19.83 -25.75 8.85
CA GLY A 615 20.18 -27.14 8.61
C GLY A 615 18.94 -28.03 8.61
N LEU A 616 18.83 -28.97 7.66
CA LEU A 616 17.77 -29.98 7.61
C LEU A 616 18.39 -31.37 7.44
N LYS A 617 17.82 -32.37 8.15
CA LYS A 617 18.14 -33.76 7.98
C LYS A 617 16.89 -34.55 7.61
N PHE A 618 17.02 -35.42 6.64
CA PHE A 618 15.92 -36.21 6.08
C PHE A 618 16.01 -37.69 6.49
N ALA A 619 14.88 -38.37 6.47
CA ALA A 619 14.75 -39.75 6.88
C ALA A 619 15.59 -40.75 6.04
N ASP A 620 15.94 -40.37 4.78
CA ASP A 620 16.84 -41.18 3.93
C ASP A 620 18.34 -40.93 4.22
N GLY A 621 18.64 -40.14 5.24
CA GLY A 621 20.02 -39.75 5.60
C GLY A 621 20.57 -38.56 4.82
N SER A 622 19.81 -38.01 3.88
CA SER A 622 20.16 -36.76 3.16
C SER A 622 20.17 -35.55 4.10
N ILE A 623 20.97 -34.53 3.75
CA ILE A 623 21.08 -33.29 4.51
C ILE A 623 20.95 -32.10 3.59
N ALA A 624 20.41 -30.97 4.12
CA ALA A 624 20.42 -29.69 3.43
C ALA A 624 20.91 -28.56 4.33
N SER A 625 21.63 -27.62 3.73
CA SER A 625 22.00 -26.33 4.33
C SER A 625 21.43 -25.20 3.49
N ILE A 626 20.64 -24.32 4.10
CA ILE A 626 20.05 -23.15 3.47
C ILE A 626 20.64 -21.90 4.10
N GLN A 627 21.42 -21.14 3.32
CA GLN A 627 21.96 -19.84 3.70
C GLN A 627 21.00 -18.76 3.20
N TYR A 628 20.10 -18.27 4.04
CA TYR A 628 19.19 -17.20 3.72
C TYR A 628 19.76 -15.87 4.22
N LEU A 629 20.20 -14.98 3.30
CA LEU A 629 21.04 -13.82 3.62
C LEU A 629 20.42 -12.54 3.09
N ALA A 630 20.14 -11.57 3.97
CA ALA A 630 19.58 -10.27 3.63
C ALA A 630 20.65 -9.18 3.41
N ASN A 631 21.90 -9.43 3.78
CA ASN A 631 23.01 -8.45 3.77
C ASN A 631 23.89 -8.49 2.52
N GLY A 632 23.54 -9.32 1.53
CA GLY A 632 24.35 -9.50 0.32
C GLY A 632 24.15 -8.39 -0.73
N SER A 633 25.16 -8.22 -1.61
CA SER A 633 25.10 -7.34 -2.76
C SER A 633 24.11 -7.85 -3.82
N LYS A 634 23.30 -6.96 -4.40
CA LYS A 634 22.40 -7.27 -5.51
C LYS A 634 23.10 -7.71 -6.80
N ALA A 635 24.42 -7.50 -6.92
CA ALA A 635 25.22 -7.98 -8.04
C ALA A 635 25.45 -9.50 -8.00
N PHE A 636 25.30 -10.15 -6.84
CA PHE A 636 25.39 -11.60 -6.70
C PHE A 636 24.05 -12.25 -7.04
N PRO A 637 24.05 -13.45 -7.68
CA PRO A 637 22.82 -14.17 -8.01
C PRO A 637 21.91 -14.38 -6.81
N LYS A 638 20.59 -14.22 -7.00
CA LYS A 638 19.64 -14.31 -5.89
C LYS A 638 19.56 -15.72 -5.30
N GLU A 639 19.52 -16.75 -6.14
CA GLU A 639 19.28 -18.14 -5.70
C GLU A 639 20.28 -19.11 -6.37
N ARG A 640 21.02 -19.85 -5.55
CA ARG A 640 21.98 -20.84 -6.02
C ARG A 640 21.81 -22.15 -5.24
N LEU A 641 21.78 -23.29 -5.97
CA LEU A 641 21.66 -24.62 -5.38
C LEU A 641 22.74 -25.54 -5.95
N ASP A 642 23.53 -26.12 -5.07
CA ASP A 642 24.51 -27.17 -5.39
C ASP A 642 24.05 -28.48 -4.75
N ILE A 643 24.08 -29.59 -5.49
CA ILE A 643 23.63 -30.93 -5.07
C ILE A 643 24.74 -31.93 -5.27
N PHE A 644 25.13 -32.62 -4.22
CA PHE A 644 26.16 -33.67 -4.22
C PHE A 644 25.49 -35.03 -3.97
N CYS A 645 25.64 -35.95 -4.91
CA CYS A 645 24.98 -37.26 -4.83
C CYS A 645 25.71 -38.32 -5.66
N GLY A 646 26.10 -39.46 -5.05
CA GLY A 646 26.68 -40.62 -5.73
C GLY A 646 27.91 -40.30 -6.61
N GLY A 647 28.79 -39.42 -6.16
CA GLY A 647 29.98 -38.98 -6.90
C GLY A 647 29.71 -38.00 -8.03
N LYS A 648 28.48 -37.43 -8.11
CA LYS A 648 28.03 -36.49 -9.15
C LYS A 648 27.60 -35.18 -8.51
N ILE A 649 27.70 -34.09 -9.28
CA ILE A 649 27.28 -32.77 -8.81
C ILE A 649 26.33 -32.13 -9.84
N LEU A 650 25.27 -31.45 -9.32
CA LEU A 650 24.43 -30.55 -10.06
C LEU A 650 24.52 -29.16 -9.44
N SER A 651 24.70 -28.13 -10.26
CA SER A 651 24.80 -26.74 -9.82
C SER A 651 23.79 -25.89 -10.59
N LEU A 652 22.80 -25.35 -9.89
CA LEU A 652 21.77 -24.45 -10.42
C LEU A 652 22.07 -23.03 -10.01
N ASP A 653 22.16 -22.12 -10.98
CA ASP A 653 22.37 -20.71 -10.78
C ASP A 653 21.13 -19.91 -11.23
N ASN A 654 20.47 -19.27 -10.28
CA ASN A 654 19.38 -18.33 -10.41
C ASN A 654 18.23 -18.79 -11.33
N PHE A 655 17.91 -20.09 -11.34
CA PHE A 655 16.90 -20.70 -12.21
C PHE A 655 17.07 -20.35 -13.70
N ARG A 656 18.34 -20.16 -14.12
CA ARG A 656 18.73 -19.89 -15.51
C ARG A 656 19.74 -20.86 -16.04
N LYS A 657 20.75 -21.24 -15.23
CA LYS A 657 21.85 -22.08 -15.67
C LYS A 657 21.95 -23.30 -14.74
N LEU A 658 21.72 -24.48 -15.31
CA LEU A 658 21.97 -25.75 -14.63
C LEU A 658 23.21 -26.39 -15.26
N ARG A 659 24.20 -26.71 -14.44
CA ARG A 659 25.42 -27.43 -14.84
C ARG A 659 25.44 -28.79 -14.16
N ALA A 660 26.02 -29.78 -14.84
CA ALA A 660 26.12 -31.13 -14.33
C ALA A 660 27.55 -31.65 -14.48
N TYR A 661 28.06 -32.26 -13.43
CA TYR A 661 29.41 -32.85 -13.35
C TYR A 661 29.28 -34.32 -13.02
N GLY A 662 29.99 -35.20 -13.76
CA GLY A 662 29.94 -36.65 -13.56
C GLY A 662 28.64 -37.32 -14.05
N TRP A 663 27.80 -36.62 -14.86
CA TRP A 663 26.56 -37.18 -15.38
C TRP A 663 26.74 -37.66 -16.81
N PRO A 664 26.61 -38.96 -17.12
CA PRO A 664 26.63 -39.46 -18.48
C PRO A 664 25.46 -38.88 -19.31
N GLY A 665 25.73 -38.30 -20.48
CA GLY A 665 24.70 -37.80 -21.41
C GLY A 665 24.06 -36.48 -21.02
N PHE A 666 24.42 -35.86 -19.87
CA PHE A 666 23.87 -34.56 -19.49
C PHE A 666 24.96 -33.62 -18.93
N LYS A 667 25.23 -32.52 -19.61
CA LYS A 667 26.21 -31.50 -19.22
C LYS A 667 25.57 -30.26 -18.59
N GLY A 668 24.31 -29.95 -18.93
CA GLY A 668 23.62 -28.79 -18.38
C GLY A 668 22.36 -28.39 -19.17
N MET A 669 21.63 -27.42 -18.62
CA MET A 669 20.41 -26.84 -19.19
C MET A 669 20.38 -25.35 -18.90
N ASN A 670 20.35 -24.52 -19.95
CA ASN A 670 20.31 -23.07 -19.82
C ASN A 670 18.98 -22.55 -20.36
N LEU A 671 18.36 -21.62 -19.64
CA LEU A 671 17.17 -20.91 -20.07
C LEU A 671 17.53 -19.48 -20.49
N PHE A 672 16.92 -19.00 -21.57
CA PHE A 672 17.05 -17.61 -21.99
C PHE A 672 16.48 -16.62 -20.94
N ARG A 673 15.33 -17.00 -20.34
CA ARG A 673 14.69 -16.26 -19.25
C ARG A 673 14.65 -17.13 -18.00
N GLN A 674 14.70 -16.46 -16.83
CA GLN A 674 14.46 -17.13 -15.55
C GLN A 674 13.04 -17.69 -15.51
N ASP A 675 12.93 -18.95 -15.09
CA ASP A 675 11.64 -19.61 -14.87
C ASP A 675 11.68 -20.33 -13.52
N LYS A 676 10.89 -19.80 -12.58
CA LYS A 676 10.74 -20.36 -11.22
C LYS A 676 9.50 -21.25 -11.08
N GLY A 677 8.85 -21.60 -12.19
CA GLY A 677 7.78 -22.58 -12.22
C GLY A 677 6.38 -22.07 -11.88
N GLN A 678 6.13 -20.75 -11.83
CA GLN A 678 4.80 -20.22 -11.44
C GLN A 678 3.69 -20.70 -12.39
N GLN A 679 3.94 -20.63 -13.71
CA GLN A 679 2.95 -21.08 -14.70
C GLN A 679 2.73 -22.58 -14.62
N ALA A 680 3.80 -23.37 -14.51
CA ALA A 680 3.71 -24.82 -14.41
C ALA A 680 3.01 -25.27 -13.10
N CYS A 681 3.21 -24.53 -12.01
CA CYS A 681 2.54 -24.74 -10.74
C CYS A 681 1.01 -24.56 -10.86
N ALA A 682 0.56 -23.44 -11.46
CA ALA A 682 -0.86 -23.20 -11.71
C ALA A 682 -1.44 -24.24 -12.68
N GLN A 683 -0.71 -24.59 -13.75
CA GLN A 683 -1.14 -25.62 -14.71
C GLN A 683 -1.31 -26.99 -14.05
N ALA A 684 -0.36 -27.41 -13.20
CA ALA A 684 -0.45 -28.68 -12.50
C ALA A 684 -1.67 -28.72 -11.56
N PHE A 685 -1.96 -27.63 -10.86
CA PHE A 685 -3.12 -27.52 -10.00
C PHE A 685 -4.43 -27.57 -10.78
N ILE A 686 -4.57 -26.82 -11.86
CA ILE A 686 -5.77 -26.83 -12.71
C ILE A 686 -5.96 -28.22 -13.34
N ASN A 687 -4.91 -28.82 -13.88
CA ASN A 687 -4.97 -30.16 -14.46
C ASN A 687 -5.42 -31.22 -13.44
N SER A 688 -4.96 -31.12 -12.18
CA SER A 688 -5.37 -32.08 -11.14
C SER A 688 -6.87 -32.03 -10.87
N ILE A 689 -7.46 -30.84 -10.90
CA ILE A 689 -8.91 -30.66 -10.72
C ILE A 689 -9.67 -31.19 -11.94
N GLU A 690 -9.29 -30.79 -13.15
CA GLU A 690 -10.00 -31.10 -14.39
C GLU A 690 -9.91 -32.58 -14.78
N GLN A 691 -8.84 -33.26 -14.38
CA GLN A 691 -8.59 -34.67 -14.70
C GLN A 691 -8.87 -35.61 -13.51
N GLY A 692 -9.31 -35.07 -12.36
CA GLY A 692 -9.53 -35.88 -11.16
C GLY A 692 -8.28 -36.56 -10.61
N LEU A 693 -7.10 -35.92 -10.82
CA LEU A 693 -5.82 -36.43 -10.33
C LEU A 693 -5.58 -36.00 -8.90
N PRO A 694 -4.72 -36.69 -8.13
CA PRO A 694 -4.32 -36.24 -6.80
C PRO A 694 -3.73 -34.81 -6.83
N THR A 695 -3.84 -34.09 -5.70
CA THR A 695 -3.24 -32.76 -5.53
C THR A 695 -1.72 -32.84 -5.82
N PRO A 696 -1.16 -31.94 -6.63
CA PRO A 696 0.24 -32.03 -7.07
C PRO A 696 1.26 -31.94 -5.92
N ILE A 697 0.89 -31.32 -4.81
CA ILE A 697 1.64 -31.32 -3.56
C ILE A 697 0.75 -32.01 -2.49
N PRO A 698 1.12 -33.18 -1.98
CA PRO A 698 0.36 -33.85 -0.93
C PRO A 698 0.26 -33.00 0.34
N PHE A 699 -0.92 -33.00 0.97
CA PHE A 699 -1.17 -32.17 2.16
C PHE A 699 -0.16 -32.44 3.29
N ASP A 700 0.22 -33.70 3.51
CA ASP A 700 1.22 -34.07 4.54
C ASP A 700 2.55 -33.36 4.33
N GLN A 701 2.98 -33.13 3.07
CA GLN A 701 4.19 -32.37 2.78
C GLN A 701 4.00 -30.87 3.01
N ILE A 702 2.82 -30.33 2.71
CA ILE A 702 2.47 -28.93 2.98
C ILE A 702 2.51 -28.69 4.50
N GLU A 703 1.88 -29.58 5.26
CA GLU A 703 1.81 -29.49 6.73
C GLU A 703 3.23 -29.60 7.34
N GLU A 704 4.02 -30.60 6.92
CA GLU A 704 5.39 -30.81 7.36
C GLU A 704 6.26 -29.56 7.12
N VAL A 705 6.25 -29.04 5.89
CA VAL A 705 7.05 -27.85 5.52
C VAL A 705 6.58 -26.61 6.30
N SER A 706 5.28 -26.41 6.46
CA SER A 706 4.73 -25.28 7.21
C SER A 706 5.13 -25.37 8.69
N ARG A 707 5.02 -26.54 9.31
CA ARG A 707 5.41 -26.77 10.70
C ARG A 707 6.90 -26.49 10.92
N VAL A 708 7.77 -27.12 10.14
CA VAL A 708 9.22 -26.92 10.25
C VAL A 708 9.60 -25.45 10.01
N THR A 709 8.95 -24.78 9.08
CA THR A 709 9.21 -23.35 8.83
C THR A 709 8.85 -22.48 10.02
N ILE A 710 7.71 -22.74 10.66
CA ILE A 710 7.24 -21.99 11.84
C ILE A 710 8.16 -22.25 13.05
N GLU A 711 8.52 -23.51 13.29
CA GLU A 711 9.46 -23.91 14.36
C GLU A 711 10.83 -23.22 14.18
N ILE A 712 11.41 -23.26 12.98
CA ILE A 712 12.65 -22.54 12.64
C ILE A 712 12.52 -21.03 12.89
N ALA A 713 11.38 -20.43 12.53
CA ALA A 713 11.16 -19.01 12.75
C ALA A 713 11.10 -18.66 14.25
N GLN A 714 10.51 -19.53 15.07
CA GLN A 714 10.46 -19.36 16.53
C GLN A 714 11.83 -19.53 17.19
N GLU A 715 12.64 -20.49 16.73
CA GLU A 715 13.99 -20.73 17.25
C GLU A 715 15.00 -19.66 16.82
N ALA A 716 14.77 -18.97 15.69
CA ALA A 716 15.65 -17.92 15.16
C ALA A 716 15.57 -16.60 15.94
N HIS A 717 14.54 -16.43 16.78
CA HIS A 717 14.31 -15.29 17.65
C HIS A 717 14.84 -15.55 19.05
#